data_0f66b7bb4af345037dbdbca849cbfcf3
#
_entry.id   0f66b7bb4af345037dbdbca849cbfcf3
#
_cell.length_a   1.000
_cell.length_b   1.000
_cell.length_c   1.000
_cell.angle_alpha   90.00
_cell.angle_beta   90.00
_cell.angle_gamma   90.00
#
_symmetry.space_group_name_H-M   'P 1'
#
loop_
_entity.id
_entity.type
_entity.pdbx_description
1 polymer ?
#
loop_
_entity_poly.entity_id
_entity_poly.type
_entity_poly.pdbx_seq_one_letter_code
_entity_poly.pdbx_strand_id
1 'polypeptide(L)'
;MDSPRVIGHIVAVQGFRVKVELLPDTKSAMRATLDGVQAAVSINAYVTFSIGAGQLVIGIITDLEARESYDPESGDDLTLELMKPRRIASIQLLGTIDFSGSQGVFSPGITILPTLDTPAEIGAPRILKAVFETPPKRNKPENHQGDDYDCDLDIGRPTGQPANRVKASYNDLFSRPLAIVGNTGSGKSFTVSSILQKGMATLGKFGDEPHIFILDVNGEYEQAFSTNGLTPEKRPDHIYLNGKPFGIPIWFLNAAEICSWLSASEQTQEPVLKDWWALAKARGTQQRLATNANSLHHAISKTQALIAALDANRPKKQACVQLMGIIKQYLANRQTVAYPKLRDTLLPYRDQFNETKNVDWSPPQNEPQIRAAAEELITELNAILSTEFTLATLSSTTADSPRFISRGSLYDPTLIDDATSPEDAGRIEAHLTTLKLRLRARLDDPRWRSFFNYEQDGTKIESLESWLRSFGLGAKSGPRVSVIDLSMLSHEVLPYACTIIGRVLLEARENLRATQRYKHPWVLVLEEAHNYARPPRSDEERGQTLSRLAFERIAKEGRKFGFSLIVASQRPSEISPTIISQCANFVSHRLQNPEDIDHFRRIIPMQARRLLDQVTILASGEAIVFGSAFHVPTRVLFDAPAPGPYSQTAAPFHEWQSTETFPIQSIIGAWGLQATEPAEVQAERTSQDREGVQTSADDNPF
;
A
#
# COMPACT_ATOMS: atom_id res chain seq x y z
N MET A 1 29.10 -31.72 -41.99
CA MET A 1 28.70 -30.30 -42.00
C MET A 1 27.87 -30.08 -40.75
N ASP A 2 28.39 -29.20 -39.89
CA ASP A 2 27.65 -28.83 -38.68
C ASP A 2 26.28 -28.21 -39.03
N SER A 3 25.29 -28.47 -38.21
CA SER A 3 23.96 -27.87 -38.35
C SER A 3 24.14 -26.34 -38.51
N PRO A 4 23.39 -25.65 -39.41
CA PRO A 4 23.47 -24.20 -39.55
C PRO A 4 23.21 -23.41 -38.28
N ARG A 5 22.83 -24.08 -37.19
CA ARG A 5 22.57 -23.50 -35.86
C ARG A 5 23.77 -23.58 -34.92
N VAL A 6 24.78 -24.41 -35.20
CA VAL A 6 25.96 -24.55 -34.36
C VAL A 6 26.80 -23.28 -34.45
N ILE A 7 27.11 -22.67 -33.32
CA ILE A 7 27.90 -21.46 -33.21
C ILE A 7 29.31 -21.72 -32.65
N GLY A 8 29.56 -22.85 -32.03
CA GLY A 8 30.80 -23.19 -31.40
C GLY A 8 30.72 -24.49 -30.58
N HIS A 9 31.80 -24.80 -29.83
CA HIS A 9 31.90 -25.95 -28.97
C HIS A 9 32.35 -25.57 -27.57
N ILE A 10 31.94 -26.34 -26.56
CA ILE A 10 32.33 -26.06 -25.18
C ILE A 10 33.82 -26.40 -24.97
N VAL A 11 34.58 -25.40 -24.50
CA VAL A 11 36.00 -25.53 -24.15
C VAL A 11 36.27 -25.52 -22.65
N ALA A 12 35.31 -25.09 -21.83
CA ALA A 12 35.40 -25.11 -20.37
C ALA A 12 34.03 -25.16 -19.72
N VAL A 13 33.91 -25.93 -18.64
CA VAL A 13 32.70 -26.01 -17.77
C VAL A 13 33.11 -25.60 -16.36
N GLN A 14 32.48 -24.56 -15.82
CA GLN A 14 32.76 -24.01 -14.49
C GLN A 14 31.44 -23.85 -13.69
N GLY A 15 30.98 -24.93 -13.07
CA GLY A 15 29.66 -24.95 -12.41
C GLY A 15 28.56 -24.67 -13.43
N PHE A 16 27.75 -23.62 -13.16
CA PHE A 16 26.66 -23.24 -14.08
C PHE A 16 27.10 -22.25 -15.18
N ARG A 17 28.40 -22.14 -15.47
CA ARG A 17 28.96 -21.35 -16.56
C ARG A 17 29.75 -22.24 -17.50
N VAL A 18 29.59 -21.99 -18.77
CA VAL A 18 30.36 -22.67 -19.80
C VAL A 18 31.04 -21.64 -20.69
N LYS A 19 32.23 -21.97 -21.19
CA LYS A 19 32.93 -21.20 -22.23
C LYS A 19 32.83 -21.97 -23.51
N VAL A 20 32.43 -21.26 -24.57
CA VAL A 20 32.27 -21.80 -25.91
C VAL A 20 33.26 -21.11 -26.84
N GLU A 21 34.10 -21.87 -27.51
CA GLU A 21 34.91 -21.38 -28.61
C GLU A 21 34.05 -21.26 -29.86
N LEU A 22 33.98 -20.05 -30.42
CA LEU A 22 33.11 -19.73 -31.54
C LEU A 22 33.70 -20.15 -32.86
N LEU A 23 32.88 -20.70 -33.75
CA LEU A 23 33.30 -21.09 -35.09
C LEU A 23 33.79 -19.87 -35.92
N PRO A 24 34.73 -20.03 -36.86
CA PRO A 24 35.27 -18.94 -37.67
C PRO A 24 34.21 -18.20 -38.50
N ASP A 25 33.14 -18.87 -38.89
CA ASP A 25 32.05 -18.33 -39.72
C ASP A 25 31.02 -17.51 -38.92
N THR A 26 31.07 -17.54 -37.58
CA THR A 26 30.14 -16.81 -36.70
C THR A 26 30.58 -15.39 -36.40
N LYS A 27 30.83 -14.57 -37.45
CA LYS A 27 31.32 -13.18 -37.33
C LYS A 27 30.20 -12.14 -37.07
N SER A 28 28.97 -12.47 -37.43
CA SER A 28 27.83 -11.58 -37.32
C SER A 28 27.00 -11.86 -36.03
N ALA A 29 26.50 -10.79 -35.43
CA ALA A 29 25.56 -10.90 -34.31
C ALA A 29 24.24 -11.61 -34.70
N MET A 30 23.90 -11.54 -35.99
CA MET A 30 22.69 -12.17 -36.55
C MET A 30 23.09 -13.27 -37.53
N ARG A 31 22.33 -14.37 -37.56
CA ARG A 31 22.52 -15.48 -38.49
C ARG A 31 21.21 -15.90 -39.13
N ALA A 32 21.24 -16.16 -40.43
CA ALA A 32 20.09 -16.75 -41.11
C ALA A 32 20.06 -18.25 -40.81
N THR A 33 18.93 -18.74 -40.33
CA THR A 33 18.61 -20.15 -40.06
C THR A 33 17.39 -20.57 -40.85
N LEU A 34 17.02 -21.83 -40.81
CA LEU A 34 15.80 -22.33 -41.45
C LEU A 34 14.52 -21.66 -40.88
N ASP A 35 14.59 -21.13 -39.67
CA ASP A 35 13.47 -20.44 -39.00
C ASP A 35 13.51 -18.90 -39.15
N GLY A 36 14.37 -18.40 -40.05
CA GLY A 36 14.56 -16.96 -40.26
C GLY A 36 15.85 -16.42 -39.68
N VAL A 37 15.97 -15.09 -39.63
CA VAL A 37 17.13 -14.39 -39.10
C VAL A 37 17.03 -14.34 -37.56
N GLN A 38 18.04 -14.87 -36.88
CA GLN A 38 18.08 -14.94 -35.41
C GLN A 38 19.37 -14.35 -34.84
N ALA A 39 19.30 -13.86 -33.60
CA ALA A 39 20.49 -13.47 -32.85
C ALA A 39 21.34 -14.71 -32.57
N ALA A 40 22.58 -14.70 -33.03
CA ALA A 40 23.49 -15.84 -32.93
C ALA A 40 24.60 -15.60 -31.91
N VAL A 41 25.45 -14.62 -32.15
CA VAL A 41 26.59 -14.32 -31.29
C VAL A 41 26.50 -12.87 -30.85
N SER A 42 25.57 -12.66 -29.92
CA SER A 42 25.39 -11.37 -29.26
C SER A 42 25.14 -11.58 -27.77
N ILE A 43 25.47 -10.61 -26.96
CA ILE A 43 25.10 -10.62 -25.54
C ILE A 43 23.57 -10.72 -25.45
N ASN A 44 23.07 -11.58 -24.56
CA ASN A 44 21.65 -11.96 -24.37
C ASN A 44 21.09 -12.92 -25.42
N ALA A 45 21.86 -13.42 -26.38
CA ALA A 45 21.41 -14.51 -27.24
C ALA A 45 21.28 -15.82 -26.42
N TYR A 46 20.23 -16.58 -26.72
CA TYR A 46 19.99 -17.86 -26.08
C TYR A 46 20.61 -19.01 -26.86
N VAL A 47 21.32 -19.86 -26.14
CA VAL A 47 22.07 -20.99 -26.70
C VAL A 47 21.62 -22.26 -26.01
N THR A 48 21.57 -23.35 -26.76
CA THR A 48 21.17 -24.67 -26.27
C THR A 48 22.30 -25.69 -26.45
N PHE A 49 22.35 -26.63 -25.52
CA PHE A 49 23.31 -27.75 -25.47
C PHE A 49 22.55 -29.04 -25.36
N SER A 50 22.77 -30.00 -26.26
CA SER A 50 22.17 -31.30 -26.16
C SER A 50 22.93 -32.15 -25.13
N ILE A 51 22.19 -32.70 -24.15
CA ILE A 51 22.77 -33.62 -23.14
C ILE A 51 22.29 -35.07 -23.30
N GLY A 52 21.59 -35.37 -24.41
CA GLY A 52 21.06 -36.71 -24.72
C GLY A 52 19.62 -36.91 -24.26
N ALA A 53 19.05 -38.06 -24.64
CA ALA A 53 17.69 -38.51 -24.24
C ALA A 53 16.55 -37.48 -24.45
N GLY A 54 16.66 -36.62 -25.45
CA GLY A 54 15.65 -35.56 -25.72
C GLY A 54 15.73 -34.37 -24.78
N GLN A 55 16.77 -34.26 -23.95
CA GLN A 55 16.98 -33.17 -23.02
C GLN A 55 18.00 -32.16 -23.56
N LEU A 56 17.70 -30.89 -23.37
CA LEU A 56 18.54 -29.76 -23.75
C LEU A 56 18.77 -28.88 -22.53
N VAL A 57 20.02 -28.43 -22.35
CA VAL A 57 20.34 -27.33 -21.42
C VAL A 57 20.29 -26.02 -22.19
N ILE A 58 19.60 -25.01 -21.65
CA ILE A 58 19.57 -23.65 -22.22
C ILE A 58 20.43 -22.72 -21.40
N GLY A 59 21.13 -21.82 -22.08
CA GLY A 59 21.92 -20.75 -21.48
C GLY A 59 21.81 -19.45 -22.25
N ILE A 60 22.32 -18.38 -21.65
CA ILE A 60 22.35 -17.03 -22.21
C ILE A 60 23.80 -16.57 -22.33
N ILE A 61 24.17 -15.96 -23.45
CA ILE A 61 25.50 -15.37 -23.66
C ILE A 61 25.62 -14.13 -22.78
N THR A 62 26.60 -14.12 -21.88
CA THR A 62 26.85 -13.02 -20.94
C THR A 62 28.05 -12.15 -21.33
N ASP A 63 29.10 -12.77 -21.94
CA ASP A 63 30.31 -12.05 -22.33
C ASP A 63 30.85 -12.63 -23.63
N LEU A 64 31.58 -11.81 -24.39
CA LEU A 64 32.29 -12.17 -25.57
C LEU A 64 33.73 -11.64 -25.43
N GLU A 65 34.73 -12.51 -25.53
CA GLU A 65 36.14 -12.15 -25.43
C GLU A 65 36.92 -12.72 -26.62
N ALA A 66 37.95 -12.02 -27.05
CA ALA A 66 38.94 -12.53 -27.97
C ALA A 66 40.23 -12.78 -27.18
N ARG A 67 40.78 -14.00 -27.27
CA ARG A 67 42.05 -14.36 -26.66
C ARG A 67 43.10 -14.64 -27.74
N GLU A 68 44.23 -14.04 -27.60
CA GLU A 68 45.39 -14.43 -28.38
C GLU A 68 45.85 -15.82 -27.92
N SER A 69 45.91 -16.78 -28.81
CA SER A 69 46.47 -18.08 -28.48
C SER A 69 47.96 -18.03 -28.73
N TYR A 70 48.75 -17.94 -27.68
CA TYR A 70 50.17 -18.22 -27.73
C TYR A 70 50.32 -19.74 -27.57
N ASP A 71 50.80 -20.45 -28.61
CA ASP A 71 51.18 -21.85 -28.52
C ASP A 71 52.71 -21.94 -28.38
N PRO A 72 53.24 -22.20 -27.18
CA PRO A 72 54.69 -22.26 -26.97
C PRO A 72 55.36 -23.51 -27.51
N GLU A 73 54.65 -24.48 -28.07
CA GLU A 73 55.21 -25.77 -28.52
C GLU A 73 55.42 -25.86 -30.03
N SER A 74 55.05 -24.88 -30.84
CA SER A 74 55.43 -24.87 -32.26
C SER A 74 56.81 -24.23 -32.42
N GLY A 75 57.85 -25.06 -32.17
CA GLY A 75 59.22 -24.75 -32.56
C GLY A 75 59.34 -24.64 -34.06
N ASP A 76 60.05 -23.57 -34.48
CA ASP A 76 60.64 -23.39 -35.79
C ASP A 76 59.76 -23.53 -37.05
N ASP A 77 59.00 -22.50 -37.37
CA ASP A 77 59.10 -21.92 -38.73
C ASP A 77 58.46 -20.53 -38.75
N LEU A 78 59.19 -19.56 -39.11
CA LEU A 78 58.82 -18.15 -39.29
C LEU A 78 57.86 -17.97 -40.48
N THR A 79 56.66 -18.49 -40.39
CA THR A 79 55.57 -17.94 -41.16
C THR A 79 54.65 -17.25 -40.15
N LEU A 80 54.71 -15.94 -40.15
CA LEU A 80 53.71 -15.04 -39.55
C LEU A 80 52.35 -15.27 -40.22
N GLU A 81 51.76 -16.45 -40.10
CA GLU A 81 50.33 -16.59 -40.18
C GLU A 81 49.81 -15.86 -38.96
N LEU A 82 49.21 -14.73 -39.20
CA LEU A 82 48.44 -13.98 -38.21
C LEU A 82 47.57 -14.94 -37.42
N MET A 83 48.02 -15.31 -36.22
CA MET A 83 47.25 -16.18 -35.31
C MET A 83 45.90 -15.53 -35.12
N LYS A 84 44.87 -16.15 -35.67
CA LYS A 84 43.50 -15.65 -35.52
C LYS A 84 43.12 -15.77 -34.06
N PRO A 85 42.77 -14.67 -33.38
CA PRO A 85 42.41 -14.74 -31.98
C PRO A 85 41.24 -15.69 -31.80
N ARG A 86 41.36 -16.60 -30.81
CA ARG A 86 40.24 -17.47 -30.41
C ARG A 86 39.15 -16.61 -29.83
N ARG A 87 37.94 -16.72 -30.37
CA ARG A 87 36.75 -16.01 -29.89
C ARG A 87 36.02 -16.89 -28.95
N ILE A 88 35.81 -16.42 -27.72
CA ILE A 88 35.18 -17.17 -26.64
C ILE A 88 33.92 -16.47 -26.19
N ALA A 89 32.81 -17.19 -26.15
CA ALA A 89 31.54 -16.77 -25.51
C ALA A 89 31.44 -17.38 -24.12
N SER A 90 31.21 -16.55 -23.11
CA SER A 90 30.82 -17.01 -21.77
C SER A 90 29.31 -17.11 -21.69
N ILE A 91 28.81 -18.28 -21.30
CA ILE A 91 27.37 -18.57 -21.26
C ILE A 91 26.96 -18.96 -19.84
N GLN A 92 25.96 -18.30 -19.31
CA GLN A 92 25.32 -18.67 -18.06
C GLN A 92 24.20 -19.66 -18.34
N LEU A 93 24.29 -20.86 -17.78
CA LEU A 93 23.24 -21.87 -17.91
C LEU A 93 22.03 -21.49 -17.05
N LEU A 94 20.80 -21.67 -17.58
CA LEU A 94 19.55 -21.23 -16.99
C LEU A 94 18.68 -22.40 -16.50
N GLY A 95 18.65 -23.51 -17.24
CA GLY A 95 17.81 -24.66 -16.90
C GLY A 95 17.83 -25.74 -17.96
N THR A 96 17.00 -26.75 -17.77
CA THR A 96 16.86 -27.91 -18.67
C THR A 96 15.49 -27.91 -19.33
N ILE A 97 15.43 -28.27 -20.61
CA ILE A 97 14.20 -28.47 -21.35
C ILE A 97 14.10 -29.94 -21.73
N ASP A 98 12.99 -30.56 -21.36
CA ASP A 98 12.69 -31.96 -21.68
C ASP A 98 11.66 -32.05 -22.81
N PHE A 99 12.02 -32.74 -23.89
CA PHE A 99 11.16 -33.00 -25.05
C PHE A 99 10.71 -34.46 -25.10
N SER A 100 10.70 -35.20 -24.00
CA SER A 100 10.16 -36.56 -23.94
C SER A 100 8.66 -36.64 -24.30
N GLY A 101 7.95 -35.50 -24.19
CA GLY A 101 6.56 -35.35 -24.61
C GLY A 101 6.39 -34.58 -25.95
N SER A 102 5.14 -34.28 -26.31
CA SER A 102 4.80 -33.52 -27.52
C SER A 102 5.18 -32.02 -27.44
N GLN A 103 5.33 -31.50 -26.21
CA GLN A 103 5.76 -30.11 -25.96
C GLN A 103 6.97 -30.11 -25.04
N GLY A 104 7.92 -29.21 -25.30
CA GLY A 104 9.07 -29.01 -24.42
C GLY A 104 8.64 -28.45 -23.07
N VAL A 105 9.10 -29.10 -21.98
CA VAL A 105 8.86 -28.65 -20.60
C VAL A 105 10.15 -28.09 -20.03
N PHE A 106 10.14 -26.82 -19.65
CA PHE A 106 11.28 -26.18 -19.02
C PHE A 106 11.27 -26.44 -17.50
N SER A 107 12.46 -26.76 -16.97
CA SER A 107 12.74 -26.86 -15.53
C SER A 107 13.90 -25.94 -15.16
N PRO A 108 13.78 -25.08 -14.12
CA PRO A 108 14.83 -24.14 -13.71
C PRO A 108 15.98 -24.81 -12.95
N GLY A 109 16.17 -26.11 -13.08
CA GLY A 109 17.26 -26.89 -12.50
C GLY A 109 18.08 -27.55 -13.59
N ILE A 110 19.37 -27.76 -13.32
CA ILE A 110 20.30 -28.50 -14.19
C ILE A 110 20.87 -29.63 -13.38
N THR A 111 20.43 -30.85 -13.68
CA THR A 111 20.90 -32.06 -13.04
C THR A 111 22.14 -32.63 -13.74
N ILE A 112 22.20 -32.47 -15.07
CA ILE A 112 23.31 -32.97 -15.90
C ILE A 112 23.89 -31.76 -16.64
N LEU A 113 25.16 -31.47 -16.39
CA LEU A 113 25.87 -30.38 -17.10
C LEU A 113 26.34 -30.90 -18.47
N PRO A 114 26.35 -30.04 -19.50
CA PRO A 114 26.94 -30.37 -20.77
C PRO A 114 28.46 -30.59 -20.62
N THR A 115 29.03 -31.50 -21.42
CA THR A 115 30.45 -31.88 -21.38
C THR A 115 31.27 -31.02 -22.35
N LEU A 116 32.59 -31.19 -22.27
CA LEU A 116 33.52 -30.58 -23.27
C LEU A 116 33.14 -31.08 -24.67
N ASP A 117 33.47 -30.27 -25.67
CA ASP A 117 33.19 -30.52 -27.10
C ASP A 117 31.70 -30.59 -27.47
N THR A 118 30.78 -30.45 -26.49
CA THR A 118 29.35 -30.35 -26.83
C THR A 118 29.09 -29.15 -27.72
N PRO A 119 28.35 -29.32 -28.85
CA PRO A 119 28.01 -28.22 -29.73
C PRO A 119 27.06 -27.24 -29.07
N ALA A 120 27.34 -25.94 -29.21
CA ALA A 120 26.48 -24.86 -28.79
C ALA A 120 25.63 -24.44 -30.00
N GLU A 121 24.31 -24.52 -29.87
CA GLU A 121 23.36 -24.20 -30.94
C GLU A 121 22.53 -22.96 -30.59
N ILE A 122 22.19 -22.15 -31.60
CA ILE A 122 21.23 -21.04 -31.44
C ILE A 122 19.89 -21.64 -31.00
N GLY A 123 19.28 -21.07 -29.97
CA GLY A 123 17.98 -21.48 -29.48
C GLY A 123 16.90 -21.42 -30.55
N ALA A 124 16.33 -22.59 -30.88
CA ALA A 124 15.23 -22.65 -31.84
C ALA A 124 13.97 -21.93 -31.31
N PRO A 125 13.13 -21.28 -32.16
CA PRO A 125 11.93 -20.62 -31.72
C PRO A 125 11.01 -21.49 -30.88
N ARG A 126 10.87 -22.79 -31.22
CA ARG A 126 10.08 -23.76 -30.45
C ARG A 126 10.62 -24.00 -29.03
N ILE A 127 11.97 -23.94 -28.88
CA ILE A 127 12.65 -24.11 -27.60
C ILE A 127 12.43 -22.84 -26.76
N LEU A 128 12.60 -21.67 -27.36
CA LEU A 128 12.37 -20.37 -26.72
C LEU A 128 10.91 -20.22 -26.31
N LYS A 129 9.97 -20.75 -27.08
CA LYS A 129 8.55 -20.80 -26.73
C LYS A 129 8.32 -21.58 -25.43
N ALA A 130 8.96 -22.72 -25.23
CA ALA A 130 8.87 -23.50 -24.01
C ALA A 130 9.42 -22.76 -22.78
N VAL A 131 10.35 -21.83 -22.96
CA VAL A 131 10.93 -21.02 -21.88
C VAL A 131 10.07 -19.80 -21.55
N PHE A 132 9.60 -19.09 -22.57
CA PHE A 132 8.93 -17.79 -22.37
C PHE A 132 7.42 -17.87 -22.28
N GLU A 133 6.78 -18.82 -23.02
CA GLU A 133 5.33 -18.85 -23.15
C GLU A 133 4.65 -19.89 -22.25
N THR A 134 5.41 -20.69 -21.53
CA THR A 134 4.91 -21.66 -20.53
C THR A 134 5.45 -21.30 -19.15
N PRO A 135 4.83 -20.38 -18.41
CA PRO A 135 5.31 -19.97 -17.10
C PRO A 135 5.23 -21.11 -16.08
N PRO A 136 5.96 -20.99 -14.95
CA PRO A 136 5.87 -21.98 -13.88
C PRO A 136 4.43 -22.08 -13.40
N LYS A 137 3.87 -23.29 -13.37
CA LYS A 137 2.53 -23.51 -12.83
C LYS A 137 2.63 -24.00 -11.39
N ARG A 138 1.78 -23.49 -10.54
CA ARG A 138 1.64 -24.01 -9.19
C ARG A 138 1.06 -25.41 -9.22
N ASN A 139 1.58 -26.27 -8.32
CA ASN A 139 0.96 -27.55 -8.07
C ASN A 139 -0.48 -27.33 -7.60
N LYS A 140 -1.42 -27.94 -8.29
CA LYS A 140 -2.83 -27.95 -7.98
C LYS A 140 -3.04 -28.62 -6.61
N PRO A 141 -3.78 -28.02 -5.67
CA PRO A 141 -4.16 -28.69 -4.45
C PRO A 141 -5.02 -29.92 -4.75
N GLU A 142 -4.87 -31.00 -3.96
CA GLU A 142 -5.62 -32.24 -4.13
C GLU A 142 -7.15 -32.06 -4.18
N ASN A 143 -7.66 -31.03 -3.49
CA ASN A 143 -9.08 -30.73 -3.42
C ASN A 143 -9.63 -29.89 -4.58
N HIS A 144 -8.79 -29.48 -5.54
CA HIS A 144 -9.25 -28.67 -6.68
C HIS A 144 -9.65 -29.59 -7.85
N GLN A 145 -10.91 -29.52 -8.25
CA GLN A 145 -11.43 -30.24 -9.42
C GLN A 145 -11.44 -29.28 -10.63
N GLY A 146 -10.65 -29.53 -11.64
CA GLY A 146 -10.55 -28.73 -12.86
C GLY A 146 -9.10 -28.44 -13.24
N ASP A 147 -8.81 -28.13 -14.48
CA ASP A 147 -7.46 -27.83 -14.98
C ASP A 147 -7.11 -26.33 -14.87
N ASP A 148 -8.03 -25.51 -14.36
CA ASP A 148 -8.01 -24.03 -14.38
C ASP A 148 -7.41 -23.43 -13.08
N TYR A 149 -6.49 -24.14 -12.44
CA TYR A 149 -5.92 -23.67 -11.16
C TYR A 149 -4.99 -22.47 -11.33
N ASP A 150 -4.31 -22.34 -12.47
CA ASP A 150 -3.42 -21.22 -12.79
C ASP A 150 -3.50 -20.92 -14.29
N CYS A 151 -3.36 -19.64 -14.64
CA CYS A 151 -3.36 -19.21 -16.03
C CYS A 151 -2.12 -18.39 -16.37
N ASP A 152 -1.87 -18.30 -17.68
CA ASP A 152 -0.74 -17.57 -18.23
C ASP A 152 -1.12 -16.12 -18.46
N LEU A 153 -0.39 -15.17 -17.87
CA LEU A 153 -0.53 -13.75 -18.12
C LEU A 153 0.52 -13.29 -19.12
N ASP A 154 0.10 -12.88 -20.29
CA ASP A 154 0.99 -12.30 -21.31
C ASP A 154 1.37 -10.87 -20.95
N ILE A 155 2.67 -10.61 -20.69
CA ILE A 155 3.15 -9.30 -20.24
C ILE A 155 3.85 -8.48 -21.33
N GLY A 156 4.35 -9.13 -22.40
CA GLY A 156 5.11 -8.42 -23.43
C GLY A 156 5.95 -9.35 -24.30
N ARG A 157 7.02 -8.80 -24.87
CA ARG A 157 7.92 -9.50 -25.80
C ARG A 157 9.34 -9.52 -25.28
N PRO A 158 10.09 -10.63 -25.38
CA PRO A 158 11.50 -10.64 -25.03
C PRO A 158 12.29 -9.80 -26.05
N THR A 159 13.19 -8.98 -25.55
CA THR A 159 14.03 -8.13 -26.40
C THR A 159 14.92 -9.01 -27.29
N GLY A 160 14.96 -8.71 -28.58
CA GLY A 160 15.72 -9.51 -29.58
C GLY A 160 15.03 -10.77 -30.07
N GLN A 161 13.83 -11.10 -29.58
CA GLN A 161 13.01 -12.25 -29.98
C GLN A 161 11.54 -11.84 -30.21
N PRO A 162 11.24 -10.98 -31.19
CA PRO A 162 9.91 -10.36 -31.34
C PRO A 162 8.81 -11.37 -31.69
N ALA A 163 9.14 -12.56 -32.15
CA ALA A 163 8.19 -13.61 -32.48
C ALA A 163 7.64 -14.35 -31.23
N ASN A 164 8.30 -14.24 -30.08
CA ASN A 164 7.91 -14.88 -28.84
C ASN A 164 7.17 -13.91 -27.91
N ARG A 165 6.37 -14.46 -27.01
CA ARG A 165 5.70 -13.72 -25.95
C ARG A 165 6.28 -14.13 -24.62
N VAL A 166 6.36 -13.22 -23.64
CA VAL A 166 6.72 -13.52 -22.27
C VAL A 166 5.46 -13.62 -21.44
N LYS A 167 5.26 -14.78 -20.83
CA LYS A 167 4.13 -15.05 -19.99
C LYS A 167 4.57 -15.29 -18.55
N ALA A 168 3.78 -14.80 -17.61
CA ALA A 168 3.96 -14.97 -16.18
C ALA A 168 2.87 -15.89 -15.62
N SER A 169 3.17 -16.64 -14.56
CA SER A 169 2.15 -17.31 -13.76
C SER A 169 1.26 -16.28 -13.08
N TYR A 170 -0.04 -16.31 -13.35
CA TYR A 170 -1.01 -15.38 -12.78
C TYR A 170 -1.01 -15.46 -11.26
N ASN A 171 -1.11 -16.66 -10.72
CA ASN A 171 -1.16 -16.88 -9.28
C ASN A 171 0.10 -16.42 -8.58
N ASP A 172 1.29 -16.72 -9.11
CA ASP A 172 2.55 -16.31 -8.48
C ASP A 172 2.81 -14.82 -8.60
N LEU A 173 2.29 -14.17 -9.65
CA LEU A 173 2.43 -12.73 -9.85
C LEU A 173 1.57 -11.93 -8.86
N PHE A 174 0.30 -12.32 -8.65
CA PHE A 174 -0.64 -11.56 -7.83
C PHE A 174 -0.76 -12.03 -6.38
N SER A 175 -0.34 -13.25 -6.04
CA SER A 175 -0.43 -13.74 -4.66
C SER A 175 0.84 -13.54 -3.84
N ARG A 176 1.92 -13.06 -4.45
CA ARG A 176 3.20 -12.78 -3.79
C ARG A 176 3.59 -11.33 -4.04
N PRO A 177 4.29 -10.68 -3.11
CA PRO A 177 4.72 -9.32 -3.33
C PRO A 177 5.59 -9.18 -4.58
N LEU A 178 5.29 -8.14 -5.38
CA LEU A 178 5.97 -7.77 -6.61
C LEU A 178 6.59 -6.38 -6.44
N ALA A 179 7.88 -6.23 -6.77
CA ALA A 179 8.55 -4.94 -6.83
C ALA A 179 8.71 -4.48 -8.28
N ILE A 180 8.27 -3.26 -8.60
CA ILE A 180 8.43 -2.60 -9.89
C ILE A 180 9.27 -1.35 -9.66
N VAL A 181 10.51 -1.36 -10.14
CA VAL A 181 11.47 -0.28 -9.88
C VAL A 181 11.99 0.33 -11.18
N GLY A 182 12.39 1.59 -11.15
CA GLY A 182 12.94 2.28 -12.31
C GLY A 182 12.83 3.80 -12.19
N ASN A 183 13.65 4.54 -12.90
CA ASN A 183 13.66 5.99 -12.88
C ASN A 183 12.38 6.60 -13.49
N THR A 184 12.20 7.90 -13.28
CA THR A 184 11.13 8.67 -13.93
C THR A 184 11.21 8.52 -15.46
N GLY A 185 10.08 8.33 -16.12
CA GLY A 185 10.03 8.16 -17.58
C GLY A 185 10.53 6.80 -18.09
N SER A 186 10.88 5.85 -17.22
CA SER A 186 11.29 4.50 -17.62
C SER A 186 10.13 3.56 -17.99
N GLY A 187 8.89 3.92 -17.61
CA GLY A 187 7.68 3.16 -17.91
C GLY A 187 7.04 2.42 -16.73
N LYS A 188 7.40 2.73 -15.46
CA LYS A 188 6.83 2.08 -14.27
C LYS A 188 5.30 2.10 -14.23
N SER A 189 4.70 3.30 -14.23
CA SER A 189 3.24 3.47 -14.13
C SER A 189 2.51 2.80 -15.31
N PHE A 190 3.13 2.82 -16.51
CA PHE A 190 2.65 2.08 -17.68
C PHE A 190 2.68 0.57 -17.46
N THR A 191 3.76 0.05 -16.89
CA THR A 191 3.89 -1.39 -16.59
C THR A 191 2.92 -1.85 -15.52
N VAL A 192 2.75 -1.08 -14.43
CA VAL A 192 1.72 -1.35 -13.41
C VAL A 192 0.34 -1.42 -14.06
N SER A 193 -0.04 -0.39 -14.83
CA SER A 193 -1.32 -0.34 -15.53
C SER A 193 -1.50 -1.50 -16.52
N SER A 194 -0.46 -1.83 -17.29
CA SER A 194 -0.49 -2.95 -18.26
C SER A 194 -0.72 -4.30 -17.57
N ILE A 195 0.03 -4.58 -16.49
CA ILE A 195 -0.11 -5.84 -15.73
C ILE A 195 -1.52 -5.94 -15.13
N LEU A 196 -2.03 -4.87 -14.53
CA LEU A 196 -3.35 -4.87 -13.90
C LEU A 196 -4.48 -4.99 -14.92
N GLN A 197 -4.43 -4.23 -16.03
CA GLN A 197 -5.44 -4.31 -17.10
C GLN A 197 -5.49 -5.70 -17.72
N LYS A 198 -4.32 -6.29 -18.03
CA LYS A 198 -4.24 -7.65 -18.58
C LYS A 198 -4.69 -8.70 -17.56
N GLY A 199 -4.33 -8.51 -16.29
CA GLY A 199 -4.80 -9.38 -15.20
C GLY A 199 -6.33 -9.39 -15.12
N MET A 200 -6.96 -8.24 -15.14
CA MET A 200 -8.43 -8.12 -15.14
C MET A 200 -9.07 -8.69 -16.40
N ALA A 201 -8.50 -8.39 -17.58
CA ALA A 201 -9.01 -8.92 -18.84
C ALA A 201 -8.95 -10.46 -18.91
N THR A 202 -7.96 -11.06 -18.27
CA THR A 202 -7.82 -12.52 -18.15
C THR A 202 -8.92 -13.09 -17.26
N LEU A 203 -9.17 -12.48 -16.09
CA LEU A 203 -10.22 -12.90 -15.15
C LEU A 203 -11.63 -12.62 -15.67
N GLY A 204 -11.84 -11.56 -16.42
CA GLY A 204 -13.15 -11.22 -16.99
C GLY A 204 -13.76 -12.33 -17.84
N LYS A 205 -12.96 -13.27 -18.32
CA LYS A 205 -13.42 -14.48 -19.02
C LYS A 205 -14.05 -15.52 -18.08
N PHE A 206 -13.73 -15.47 -16.78
CA PHE A 206 -14.15 -16.44 -15.77
C PHE A 206 -15.22 -15.91 -14.82
N GLY A 207 -15.60 -14.63 -14.94
CA GLY A 207 -16.65 -14.01 -14.13
C GLY A 207 -16.27 -13.67 -12.68
N ASP A 208 -14.98 -13.71 -12.34
CA ASP A 208 -14.48 -13.45 -10.99
C ASP A 208 -14.11 -11.98 -10.75
N GLU A 209 -14.16 -11.56 -9.50
CA GLU A 209 -13.97 -10.18 -9.05
C GLU A 209 -12.65 -10.02 -8.30
N PRO A 210 -11.54 -9.59 -8.93
CA PRO A 210 -10.35 -9.19 -8.20
C PRO A 210 -10.61 -7.88 -7.46
N HIS A 211 -10.08 -7.75 -6.26
CA HIS A 211 -10.07 -6.49 -5.53
C HIS A 211 -8.64 -5.93 -5.48
N ILE A 212 -8.42 -4.88 -6.25
CA ILE A 212 -7.13 -4.19 -6.37
C ILE A 212 -7.30 -2.77 -5.85
N PHE A 213 -6.45 -2.37 -4.91
CA PHE A 213 -6.40 -1.02 -4.37
C PHE A 213 -5.11 -0.35 -4.82
N ILE A 214 -5.15 0.86 -5.35
CA ILE A 214 -3.98 1.63 -5.77
C ILE A 214 -3.89 2.87 -4.90
N LEU A 215 -2.80 3.01 -4.14
CA LEU A 215 -2.45 4.25 -3.46
C LEU A 215 -1.75 5.16 -4.47
N ASP A 216 -2.51 6.04 -5.10
CA ASP A 216 -2.05 6.93 -6.16
C ASP A 216 -1.57 8.26 -5.56
N VAL A 217 -0.27 8.36 -5.35
CA VAL A 217 0.34 9.54 -4.72
C VAL A 217 0.49 10.71 -5.70
N ASN A 218 0.55 10.43 -7.00
CA ASN A 218 0.77 11.44 -8.03
C ASN A 218 -0.50 11.79 -8.83
N GLY A 219 -1.59 11.04 -8.67
CA GLY A 219 -2.81 11.24 -9.46
C GLY A 219 -2.68 10.76 -10.91
N GLU A 220 -1.87 9.72 -11.17
CA GLU A 220 -1.56 9.26 -12.53
C GLU A 220 -2.52 8.17 -13.06
N TYR A 221 -3.17 7.42 -12.18
CA TYR A 221 -3.87 6.19 -12.56
C TYR A 221 -5.33 6.37 -12.97
N GLU A 222 -5.92 7.55 -12.76
CA GLU A 222 -7.31 7.81 -13.13
C GLU A 222 -7.62 7.40 -14.57
N GLN A 223 -6.85 7.91 -15.52
CA GLN A 223 -7.07 7.67 -16.93
C GLN A 223 -6.92 6.20 -17.32
N ALA A 224 -5.96 5.50 -16.69
CA ALA A 224 -5.68 4.09 -16.99
C ALA A 224 -6.85 3.17 -16.62
N PHE A 225 -7.68 3.57 -15.66
CA PHE A 225 -8.81 2.78 -15.18
C PHE A 225 -10.16 3.50 -15.39
N SER A 226 -10.16 4.64 -16.07
CA SER A 226 -11.37 5.38 -16.43
C SER A 226 -12.21 4.63 -17.46
N THR A 227 -13.53 4.73 -17.32
CA THR A 227 -14.49 4.20 -18.30
C THR A 227 -14.74 5.16 -19.45
N ASN A 228 -14.24 6.40 -19.38
CA ASN A 228 -14.46 7.41 -20.40
C ASN A 228 -13.79 7.04 -21.73
N GLY A 229 -14.55 7.02 -22.80
CA GLY A 229 -14.04 6.70 -24.15
C GLY A 229 -13.88 5.20 -24.47
N LEU A 230 -14.16 4.29 -23.53
CA LEU A 230 -14.13 2.85 -23.78
C LEU A 230 -15.53 2.31 -24.12
N THR A 231 -15.59 1.29 -24.99
CA THR A 231 -16.82 0.55 -25.23
C THR A 231 -17.24 -0.21 -23.97
N PRO A 232 -18.55 -0.44 -23.73
CA PRO A 232 -19.02 -1.15 -22.52
C PRO A 232 -18.33 -2.48 -22.24
N GLU A 233 -17.91 -3.20 -23.29
CA GLU A 233 -17.23 -4.49 -23.21
C GLU A 233 -15.76 -4.39 -22.76
N LYS A 234 -15.16 -3.20 -22.85
CA LYS A 234 -13.75 -2.94 -22.48
C LYS A 234 -13.62 -2.09 -21.22
N ARG A 235 -14.73 -1.69 -20.61
CA ARG A 235 -14.70 -0.88 -19.41
C ARG A 235 -14.26 -1.73 -18.21
N PRO A 236 -13.12 -1.44 -17.58
CA PRO A 236 -12.86 -2.01 -16.27
C PRO A 236 -13.90 -1.43 -15.29
N ASP A 237 -14.59 -2.30 -14.57
CA ASP A 237 -15.38 -1.85 -13.44
C ASP A 237 -14.41 -1.37 -12.37
N HIS A 238 -14.40 -0.08 -12.07
CA HIS A 238 -13.55 0.51 -11.05
C HIS A 238 -14.31 1.55 -10.24
N ILE A 239 -13.99 1.68 -8.97
CA ILE A 239 -14.34 2.87 -8.20
C ILE A 239 -13.18 3.83 -8.31
N TYR A 240 -13.50 4.99 -8.82
CA TYR A 240 -12.63 6.12 -8.78
C TYR A 240 -13.09 7.06 -7.65
N LEU A 241 -12.27 7.18 -6.62
CA LEU A 241 -12.53 8.09 -5.50
C LEU A 241 -12.01 9.48 -5.86
N ASN A 242 -12.60 10.09 -6.91
CA ASN A 242 -12.13 11.35 -7.46
C ASN A 242 -12.99 12.55 -7.12
N GLY A 243 -12.37 13.72 -7.19
CA GLY A 243 -12.97 15.05 -7.20
C GLY A 243 -13.34 15.61 -5.83
N LYS A 244 -13.28 14.79 -4.78
CA LYS A 244 -13.29 15.26 -3.38
C LYS A 244 -12.09 14.65 -2.68
N PRO A 245 -11.39 15.36 -1.80
CA PRO A 245 -10.29 14.79 -1.06
C PRO A 245 -10.76 13.51 -0.41
N PHE A 246 -10.05 12.40 -0.69
CA PHE A 246 -10.32 11.12 -0.07
C PHE A 246 -10.25 11.28 1.46
N GLY A 247 -11.39 11.13 2.12
CA GLY A 247 -11.51 11.29 3.56
C GLY A 247 -11.49 9.94 4.26
N ILE A 248 -10.64 9.81 5.26
CA ILE A 248 -10.66 8.68 6.18
C ILE A 248 -11.33 9.14 7.48
N PRO A 249 -12.30 8.39 8.03
CA PRO A 249 -12.85 8.72 9.33
C PRO A 249 -11.75 8.72 10.41
N ILE A 250 -11.67 9.79 11.22
CA ILE A 250 -10.66 9.90 12.29
C ILE A 250 -10.71 8.72 13.28
N TRP A 251 -11.89 8.14 13.48
CA TRP A 251 -12.08 7.01 14.38
C TRP A 251 -11.47 5.69 13.87
N PHE A 252 -10.90 5.68 12.63
CA PHE A 252 -10.05 4.57 12.18
C PHE A 252 -8.69 4.55 12.86
N LEU A 253 -8.20 5.68 13.37
CA LEU A 253 -6.95 5.70 14.12
C LEU A 253 -6.98 4.70 15.28
N ASN A 254 -5.95 3.88 15.37
CA ASN A 254 -5.71 3.01 16.52
C ASN A 254 -4.98 3.77 17.66
N ALA A 255 -4.72 3.10 18.78
CA ALA A 255 -4.05 3.71 19.92
C ALA A 255 -2.65 4.27 19.58
N ALA A 256 -1.86 3.55 18.79
CA ALA A 256 -0.52 3.98 18.41
C ALA A 256 -0.57 5.17 17.43
N GLU A 257 -1.50 5.13 16.49
CA GLU A 257 -1.67 6.19 15.49
C GLU A 257 -2.15 7.50 16.11
N ILE A 258 -3.13 7.47 17.03
CA ILE A 258 -3.59 8.68 17.72
C ILE A 258 -2.50 9.27 18.62
N CYS A 259 -1.70 8.43 19.30
CA CYS A 259 -0.57 8.88 20.11
C CYS A 259 0.52 9.53 19.23
N SER A 260 0.82 8.95 18.09
CA SER A 260 1.75 9.49 17.11
C SER A 260 1.26 10.81 16.53
N TRP A 261 0.00 10.85 16.08
CA TRP A 261 -0.62 12.04 15.48
C TRP A 261 -0.62 13.26 16.40
N LEU A 262 -0.84 13.03 17.70
CA LEU A 262 -0.78 14.08 18.73
C LEU A 262 0.61 14.27 19.32
N SER A 263 1.62 13.54 18.85
CA SER A 263 2.99 13.57 19.41
C SER A 263 2.98 13.43 20.94
N ALA A 264 2.20 12.48 21.46
CA ALA A 264 2.05 12.27 22.89
C ALA A 264 3.35 11.75 23.52
N SER A 265 3.63 12.19 24.76
CA SER A 265 4.77 11.66 25.52
C SER A 265 4.45 10.28 26.09
N GLU A 266 5.38 9.33 25.94
CA GLU A 266 5.17 7.91 26.25
C GLU A 266 4.78 7.65 27.72
N GLN A 267 5.42 8.35 28.64
CA GLN A 267 5.25 8.08 30.08
C GLN A 267 4.03 8.79 30.70
N THR A 268 3.59 9.91 30.14
CA THR A 268 2.59 10.77 30.79
C THR A 268 1.32 10.95 29.98
N GLN A 269 1.43 11.18 28.67
CA GLN A 269 0.27 11.51 27.84
C GLN A 269 -0.34 10.30 27.13
N GLU A 270 0.49 9.34 26.68
CA GLU A 270 -0.01 8.16 25.95
C GLU A 270 -0.99 7.30 26.74
N PRO A 271 -0.79 6.97 28.04
CA PRO A 271 -1.77 6.19 28.78
C PRO A 271 -3.13 6.88 28.83
N VAL A 272 -3.16 8.16 29.19
CA VAL A 272 -4.41 8.94 29.25
C VAL A 272 -5.07 9.06 27.89
N LEU A 273 -4.27 9.24 26.83
CA LEU A 273 -4.77 9.38 25.47
C LEU A 273 -5.40 8.07 24.96
N LYS A 274 -4.82 6.92 25.29
CA LYS A 274 -5.36 5.60 24.95
C LYS A 274 -6.72 5.36 25.64
N ASP A 275 -6.81 5.71 26.90
CA ASP A 275 -8.05 5.58 27.67
C ASP A 275 -9.12 6.55 27.15
N TRP A 276 -8.73 7.82 26.89
CA TRP A 276 -9.63 8.79 26.25
C TRP A 276 -10.14 8.30 24.91
N TRP A 277 -9.28 7.74 24.08
CA TRP A 277 -9.65 7.25 22.74
C TRP A 277 -10.61 6.07 22.81
N ALA A 278 -10.40 5.14 23.74
CA ALA A 278 -11.32 4.05 24.01
C ALA A 278 -12.68 4.55 24.48
N LEU A 279 -12.71 5.52 25.40
CA LEU A 279 -13.94 6.16 25.89
C LEU A 279 -14.68 6.91 24.79
N ALA A 280 -13.99 7.69 23.95
CA ALA A 280 -14.57 8.41 22.82
C ALA A 280 -15.25 7.45 21.83
N LYS A 281 -14.59 6.31 21.51
CA LYS A 281 -15.14 5.26 20.66
C LYS A 281 -16.33 4.55 21.31
N ALA A 282 -16.29 4.34 22.63
CA ALA A 282 -17.41 3.74 23.36
C ALA A 282 -18.65 4.65 23.35
N ARG A 283 -18.47 5.97 23.48
CA ARG A 283 -19.59 6.95 23.46
C ARG A 283 -20.12 7.24 22.05
N GLY A 284 -19.32 7.06 21.02
CA GLY A 284 -19.67 7.39 19.62
C GLY A 284 -20.61 6.41 18.93
N THR A 285 -20.77 5.21 19.48
CA THR A 285 -21.60 4.18 18.85
C THR A 285 -23.08 4.42 19.10
N GLN A 286 -23.90 4.29 18.05
CA GLN A 286 -25.37 4.29 18.16
C GLN A 286 -25.94 3.10 18.97
N GLN A 287 -25.13 2.10 19.28
CA GLN A 287 -25.50 1.06 20.23
C GLN A 287 -25.46 1.61 21.66
N ARG A 288 -26.50 2.33 22.02
CA ARG A 288 -26.70 2.92 23.35
C ARG A 288 -26.36 1.97 24.51
N LEU A 289 -26.57 0.67 24.32
CA LEU A 289 -26.38 -0.34 25.35
C LEU A 289 -24.91 -0.59 25.69
N ALA A 290 -24.07 -0.87 24.71
CA ALA A 290 -22.63 -1.14 24.95
C ALA A 290 -21.86 0.11 25.45
N THR A 291 -22.26 1.28 25.02
CA THR A 291 -21.68 2.56 25.44
C THR A 291 -21.99 2.85 26.90
N ASN A 292 -23.24 2.60 27.32
CA ASN A 292 -23.61 2.76 28.69
C ASN A 292 -22.86 1.81 29.62
N ALA A 293 -22.65 0.54 29.22
CA ALA A 293 -21.95 -0.44 30.01
C ALA A 293 -20.48 -0.09 30.28
N ASN A 294 -19.72 0.30 29.26
CA ASN A 294 -18.32 0.71 29.41
C ASN A 294 -18.20 2.00 30.23
N SER A 295 -19.11 2.96 30.02
CA SER A 295 -19.19 4.17 30.82
C SER A 295 -19.49 3.88 32.27
N LEU A 296 -20.40 2.91 32.55
CA LEU A 296 -20.73 2.48 33.91
C LEU A 296 -19.55 1.74 34.57
N HIS A 297 -18.86 0.86 33.85
CA HIS A 297 -17.65 0.20 34.37
C HIS A 297 -16.55 1.19 34.72
N HIS A 298 -16.32 2.17 33.87
CA HIS A 298 -15.32 3.22 34.11
C HIS A 298 -15.72 4.06 35.33
N ALA A 299 -16.98 4.45 35.45
CA ALA A 299 -17.48 5.18 36.59
C ALA A 299 -17.35 4.37 37.91
N ILE A 300 -17.63 3.05 37.88
CA ILE A 300 -17.43 2.16 39.02
C ILE A 300 -15.98 2.10 39.40
N SER A 301 -15.08 1.82 38.45
CA SER A 301 -13.63 1.70 38.71
C SER A 301 -13.04 3.00 39.24
N LYS A 302 -13.42 4.14 38.66
CA LYS A 302 -12.99 5.47 39.12
C LYS A 302 -13.52 5.78 40.52
N THR A 303 -14.78 5.45 40.82
CA THR A 303 -15.36 5.65 42.14
C THR A 303 -14.70 4.76 43.18
N GLN A 304 -14.40 3.48 42.86
CA GLN A 304 -13.66 2.56 43.71
C GLN A 304 -12.26 3.03 44.05
N ALA A 305 -11.53 3.53 43.01
CA ALA A 305 -10.17 4.09 43.18
C ALA A 305 -10.19 5.32 44.09
N LEU A 306 -11.22 6.18 43.98
CA LEU A 306 -11.38 7.35 44.83
C LEU A 306 -11.74 6.99 46.26
N ILE A 307 -12.58 5.96 46.49
CA ILE A 307 -12.87 5.42 47.82
C ILE A 307 -11.57 4.86 48.44
N ALA A 308 -10.79 4.09 47.69
CA ALA A 308 -9.51 3.56 48.17
C ALA A 308 -8.50 4.70 48.51
N ALA A 309 -8.54 5.82 47.77
CA ALA A 309 -7.75 7.00 48.06
C ALA A 309 -8.17 7.70 49.36
N LEU A 310 -9.41 7.55 49.84
CA LEU A 310 -9.87 8.02 51.16
C LEU A 310 -9.24 7.21 52.30
N ASP A 311 -8.97 5.92 52.06
CA ASP A 311 -8.34 5.03 53.05
C ASP A 311 -6.80 5.22 53.13
N ALA A 312 -6.21 5.81 52.10
CA ALA A 312 -4.79 6.11 52.09
C ALA A 312 -4.46 7.37 52.95
N ASN A 313 -3.27 7.38 53.55
CA ASN A 313 -2.77 8.49 54.42
C ASN A 313 -2.40 9.75 53.59
N ARG A 314 -3.28 10.21 52.69
CA ARG A 314 -3.09 11.33 51.77
C ARG A 314 -4.16 12.42 51.97
N PRO A 315 -4.00 13.64 51.41
CA PRO A 315 -5.00 14.71 51.56
C PRO A 315 -6.33 14.28 50.96
N LYS A 316 -7.31 13.95 51.79
CA LYS A 316 -8.63 13.42 51.45
C LYS A 316 -9.53 14.41 50.72
N LYS A 317 -9.22 15.72 50.83
CA LYS A 317 -10.02 16.81 50.22
C LYS A 317 -10.25 16.63 48.74
N GLN A 318 -9.21 16.28 47.99
CA GLN A 318 -9.28 16.15 46.55
C GLN A 318 -10.13 14.94 46.08
N ALA A 319 -9.99 13.79 46.78
CA ALA A 319 -10.80 12.61 46.50
C ALA A 319 -12.30 12.87 46.80
N CYS A 320 -12.60 13.54 47.92
CA CYS A 320 -13.98 13.93 48.24
C CYS A 320 -14.60 14.86 47.20
N VAL A 321 -13.85 15.87 46.72
CA VAL A 321 -14.33 16.79 45.68
C VAL A 321 -14.62 16.05 44.36
N GLN A 322 -13.76 15.11 43.98
CA GLN A 322 -13.94 14.32 42.77
C GLN A 322 -15.13 13.33 42.90
N LEU A 323 -15.27 12.64 44.03
CA LEU A 323 -16.42 11.79 44.29
C LEU A 323 -17.73 12.56 44.23
N MET A 324 -17.78 13.73 44.85
CA MET A 324 -18.98 14.61 44.72
C MET A 324 -19.22 15.06 43.28
N GLY A 325 -18.18 15.35 42.53
CA GLY A 325 -18.30 15.67 41.10
C GLY A 325 -18.97 14.54 40.31
N ILE A 326 -18.53 13.30 40.54
CA ILE A 326 -19.15 12.10 39.91
C ILE A 326 -20.62 11.97 40.34
N ILE A 327 -20.90 12.02 41.62
CA ILE A 327 -22.29 11.88 42.16
C ILE A 327 -23.19 12.99 41.60
N LYS A 328 -22.74 14.24 41.57
CA LYS A 328 -23.47 15.37 40.97
C LYS A 328 -23.70 15.18 39.46
N GLN A 329 -22.73 14.65 38.74
CA GLN A 329 -22.86 14.33 37.31
C GLN A 329 -23.97 13.31 37.06
N TYR A 330 -24.07 12.26 37.89
CA TYR A 330 -25.15 11.27 37.79
C TYR A 330 -26.50 11.83 38.21
N LEU A 331 -26.57 12.75 39.19
CA LEU A 331 -27.79 13.42 39.58
C LEU A 331 -28.31 14.44 38.57
N ALA A 332 -27.39 15.14 37.88
CA ALA A 332 -27.73 16.22 36.93
C ALA A 332 -27.97 15.71 35.50
N ASN A 333 -27.50 14.54 35.14
CA ASN A 333 -27.45 14.10 33.76
C ASN A 333 -28.79 13.47 33.32
N ARG A 334 -29.17 13.69 32.04
CA ARG A 334 -30.32 13.05 31.38
C ARG A 334 -30.27 11.49 31.43
N GLN A 335 -29.09 10.92 31.66
CA GLN A 335 -28.90 9.48 31.85
C GLN A 335 -29.63 8.97 33.13
N THR A 336 -29.78 9.77 34.18
CA THR A 336 -30.57 9.42 35.37
C THR A 336 -32.07 9.31 35.09
N VAL A 337 -32.56 9.92 34.02
CA VAL A 337 -33.93 9.75 33.56
C VAL A 337 -34.16 8.32 33.01
N ALA A 338 -33.10 7.72 32.44
CA ALA A 338 -33.14 6.34 31.95
C ALA A 338 -33.08 5.28 33.10
N TYR A 339 -32.58 5.69 34.27
CA TYR A 339 -32.41 4.81 35.44
C TYR A 339 -33.10 5.39 36.69
N PRO A 340 -34.44 5.27 36.80
CA PRO A 340 -35.19 5.91 37.87
C PRO A 340 -34.78 5.44 39.29
N LYS A 341 -34.38 4.18 39.47
CA LYS A 341 -33.86 3.67 40.73
C LYS A 341 -32.60 4.38 41.19
N LEU A 342 -31.61 4.54 40.30
CA LEU A 342 -30.37 5.26 40.58
C LEU A 342 -30.67 6.71 41.01
N ARG A 343 -31.59 7.35 40.29
CA ARG A 343 -32.05 8.71 40.63
C ARG A 343 -32.65 8.77 42.03
N ASP A 344 -33.55 7.88 42.33
CA ASP A 344 -34.28 7.87 43.63
C ASP A 344 -33.31 7.58 44.79
N THR A 345 -32.34 6.73 44.60
CA THR A 345 -31.29 6.42 45.60
C THR A 345 -30.35 7.62 45.84
N LEU A 346 -30.00 8.37 44.80
CA LEU A 346 -29.08 9.51 44.94
C LEU A 346 -29.76 10.84 45.28
N LEU A 347 -31.08 10.95 45.12
CA LEU A 347 -31.83 12.15 45.42
C LEU A 347 -31.64 12.69 46.86
N PRO A 348 -31.63 11.84 47.92
CA PRO A 348 -31.39 12.30 49.28
C PRO A 348 -30.05 13.01 49.46
N TYR A 349 -29.02 12.59 48.70
CA TYR A 349 -27.68 13.19 48.78
C TYR A 349 -27.60 14.51 47.98
N ARG A 350 -28.45 14.71 46.95
CA ARG A 350 -28.46 15.93 46.13
C ARG A 350 -28.65 17.17 46.99
N ASP A 351 -29.60 17.15 47.90
CA ASP A 351 -29.95 18.31 48.70
C ASP A 351 -28.85 18.61 49.71
N GLN A 352 -28.25 17.57 50.31
CA GLN A 352 -27.09 17.72 51.20
C GLN A 352 -25.90 18.34 50.46
N PHE A 353 -25.65 17.97 49.21
CA PHE A 353 -24.55 18.50 48.43
C PHE A 353 -24.80 19.91 47.85
N ASN A 354 -26.07 20.33 47.72
CA ASN A 354 -26.41 21.68 47.26
C ASN A 354 -26.35 22.73 48.39
N GLU A 355 -26.63 22.35 49.63
CA GLU A 355 -26.48 23.22 50.79
C GLU A 355 -25.03 23.55 51.15
N THR A 356 -24.07 22.71 50.67
CA THR A 356 -22.63 22.86 50.94
C THR A 356 -21.89 23.80 49.98
N LYS A 357 -22.57 24.60 49.17
CA LYS A 357 -21.91 25.55 48.23
C LYS A 357 -21.02 26.59 48.91
N ASN A 358 -21.14 26.81 50.22
CA ASN A 358 -20.40 27.82 51.01
C ASN A 358 -19.58 27.24 52.17
N VAL A 359 -19.39 25.93 52.25
CA VAL A 359 -18.65 25.34 53.36
C VAL A 359 -17.18 25.22 52.99
N ASP A 360 -16.35 25.80 53.85
CA ASP A 360 -14.91 25.59 53.88
C ASP A 360 -14.63 24.10 54.08
N TRP A 361 -14.12 23.45 53.02
CA TRP A 361 -13.94 21.99 52.93
C TRP A 361 -12.75 21.52 53.77
N SER A 362 -12.83 21.66 55.09
CA SER A 362 -11.94 20.92 55.96
C SER A 362 -12.41 19.46 56.10
N PRO A 363 -11.54 18.49 55.80
CA PRO A 363 -11.91 17.13 55.39
C PRO A 363 -12.66 16.22 56.37
N PRO A 364 -12.81 16.37 57.66
CA PRO A 364 -13.28 15.26 58.49
C PRO A 364 -14.79 15.14 58.58
N GLN A 365 -15.57 16.20 58.34
CA GLN A 365 -17.01 16.19 58.75
C GLN A 365 -17.95 15.53 57.71
N ASN A 366 -17.66 15.57 56.40
CA ASN A 366 -18.54 15.08 55.35
C ASN A 366 -18.02 13.83 54.64
N GLU A 367 -16.83 13.32 54.96
CA GLU A 367 -16.24 12.13 54.33
C GLU A 367 -17.13 10.88 54.46
N PRO A 368 -17.70 10.55 55.64
CA PRO A 368 -18.54 9.37 55.76
C PRO A 368 -19.80 9.38 54.86
N GLN A 369 -20.38 10.59 54.68
CA GLN A 369 -21.58 10.76 53.87
C GLN A 369 -21.27 10.67 52.39
N ILE A 370 -20.16 11.26 51.92
CA ILE A 370 -19.69 11.18 50.54
C ILE A 370 -19.30 9.74 50.20
N ARG A 371 -18.64 9.05 51.13
CA ARG A 371 -18.29 7.64 50.97
C ARG A 371 -19.53 6.75 50.86
N ALA A 372 -20.51 6.91 51.74
CA ALA A 372 -21.75 6.16 51.70
C ALA A 372 -22.50 6.37 50.38
N ALA A 373 -22.59 7.62 49.90
CA ALA A 373 -23.20 7.92 48.61
C ALA A 373 -22.41 7.32 47.41
N ALA A 374 -21.10 7.28 47.49
CA ALA A 374 -20.27 6.66 46.48
C ALA A 374 -20.38 5.13 46.44
N GLU A 375 -20.44 4.48 47.60
CA GLU A 375 -20.63 3.03 47.74
C GLU A 375 -22.05 2.61 47.24
N GLU A 376 -23.06 3.42 47.52
CA GLU A 376 -24.40 3.22 47.04
C GLU A 376 -24.50 3.42 45.52
N LEU A 377 -23.83 4.43 44.98
CA LEU A 377 -23.68 4.62 43.54
C LEU A 377 -23.04 3.39 42.85
N ILE A 378 -21.97 2.84 43.42
CA ILE A 378 -21.32 1.62 42.88
C ILE A 378 -22.29 0.44 42.91
N THR A 379 -23.05 0.28 44.00
CA THR A 379 -24.02 -0.83 44.15
C THR A 379 -25.09 -0.74 43.08
N GLU A 380 -25.69 0.42 42.87
CA GLU A 380 -26.71 0.63 41.84
C GLU A 380 -26.15 0.50 40.41
N LEU A 381 -24.95 1.02 40.15
CA LEU A 381 -24.29 0.85 38.84
C LEU A 381 -23.99 -0.60 38.53
N ASN A 382 -23.56 -1.40 39.54
CA ASN A 382 -23.35 -2.84 39.37
C ASN A 382 -24.67 -3.59 39.16
N ALA A 383 -25.73 -3.19 39.81
CA ALA A 383 -27.08 -3.77 39.63
C ALA A 383 -27.59 -3.52 38.21
N ILE A 384 -27.37 -2.31 37.66
CA ILE A 384 -27.70 -1.97 36.28
C ILE A 384 -26.88 -2.82 35.32
N LEU A 385 -25.56 -2.93 35.54
CA LEU A 385 -24.67 -3.74 34.70
C LEU A 385 -25.10 -5.22 34.67
N SER A 386 -25.48 -5.78 35.81
CA SER A 386 -25.89 -7.19 35.89
C SER A 386 -27.26 -7.47 35.27
N THR A 387 -28.14 -6.50 35.25
CA THR A 387 -29.51 -6.66 34.73
C THR A 387 -29.65 -6.33 33.27
N GLU A 388 -28.92 -5.33 32.77
CA GLU A 388 -29.11 -4.81 31.41
C GLU A 388 -27.99 -5.21 30.44
N PHE A 389 -26.84 -5.70 30.93
CA PHE A 389 -25.68 -5.97 30.09
C PHE A 389 -25.13 -7.38 30.32
N THR A 390 -25.07 -8.17 29.26
CA THR A 390 -24.34 -9.45 29.28
C THR A 390 -22.85 -9.25 29.02
N LEU A 391 -22.01 -10.04 29.68
CA LEU A 391 -20.54 -10.02 29.55
C LEU A 391 -20.02 -10.06 28.09
N ALA A 392 -20.81 -10.66 27.18
CA ALA A 392 -20.44 -10.71 25.74
C ALA A 392 -20.49 -9.36 25.03
N THR A 393 -21.28 -8.39 25.53
CA THR A 393 -21.40 -7.04 24.96
C THR A 393 -20.30 -6.10 25.46
N LEU A 394 -19.66 -6.42 26.58
CA LEU A 394 -18.68 -5.56 27.27
C LEU A 394 -17.23 -5.71 26.77
N SER A 395 -16.89 -6.87 26.20
CA SER A 395 -15.49 -7.24 25.96
C SER A 395 -14.89 -6.72 24.65
N SER A 396 -15.61 -5.93 23.83
CA SER A 396 -15.21 -5.74 22.44
C SER A 396 -14.78 -4.34 22.01
N THR A 397 -14.78 -3.33 22.91
CA THR A 397 -14.34 -1.97 22.51
C THR A 397 -12.98 -1.64 23.09
N THR A 398 -11.97 -1.70 22.25
CA THR A 398 -10.63 -1.23 22.57
C THR A 398 -10.34 0.09 21.85
N ALA A 399 -9.28 0.78 22.23
CA ALA A 399 -8.77 1.96 21.51
C ALA A 399 -8.48 1.66 20.03
N ASP A 400 -8.23 0.40 19.69
CA ASP A 400 -7.90 -0.04 18.33
C ASP A 400 -9.12 -0.37 17.48
N SER A 401 -10.30 -0.57 18.10
CA SER A 401 -11.52 -0.91 17.36
C SER A 401 -11.95 0.24 16.43
N PRO A 402 -12.24 0.01 15.12
CA PRO A 402 -12.69 1.05 14.20
C PRO A 402 -14.18 1.35 14.44
N ARG A 403 -14.49 2.07 15.51
CA ARG A 403 -15.85 2.45 15.90
C ARG A 403 -16.06 3.96 15.75
N PHE A 404 -17.24 4.32 15.27
CA PHE A 404 -17.66 5.70 15.03
C PHE A 404 -17.52 6.59 16.27
N ILE A 405 -16.98 7.79 16.10
CA ILE A 405 -16.93 8.84 17.10
C ILE A 405 -17.62 10.07 16.52
N SER A 406 -18.58 10.62 17.26
CA SER A 406 -19.24 11.87 16.84
C SER A 406 -18.29 13.08 16.96
N ARG A 407 -18.46 14.08 16.11
CA ARG A 407 -17.70 15.35 16.23
C ARG A 407 -17.83 15.96 17.63
N GLY A 408 -19.01 15.93 18.22
CA GLY A 408 -19.24 16.45 19.57
C GLY A 408 -18.36 15.76 20.61
N SER A 409 -18.19 14.45 20.50
CA SER A 409 -17.32 13.69 21.41
C SER A 409 -15.83 14.00 21.22
N LEU A 410 -15.37 14.30 20.02
CA LEU A 410 -13.98 14.69 19.76
C LEU A 410 -13.59 16.05 20.37
N TYR A 411 -14.53 16.99 20.38
CA TYR A 411 -14.33 18.33 20.93
C TYR A 411 -14.71 18.45 22.41
N ASP A 412 -15.14 17.35 23.04
CA ASP A 412 -15.49 17.34 24.46
C ASP A 412 -14.24 17.19 25.34
N PRO A 413 -13.73 18.27 25.97
CA PRO A 413 -12.53 18.21 26.79
C PRO A 413 -12.73 17.41 28.07
N THR A 414 -13.99 17.21 28.52
CA THR A 414 -14.29 16.49 29.76
C THR A 414 -13.95 15.03 29.65
N LEU A 415 -13.93 14.45 28.43
CA LEU A 415 -13.54 13.08 28.18
C LEU A 415 -12.07 12.78 28.52
N ILE A 416 -11.18 13.78 28.35
CA ILE A 416 -9.75 13.63 28.72
C ILE A 416 -9.65 13.65 30.26
N ASP A 417 -10.43 14.49 30.93
CA ASP A 417 -10.46 14.54 32.38
C ASP A 417 -11.04 13.26 32.96
N ASP A 418 -12.07 12.70 32.33
CA ASP A 418 -12.65 11.41 32.69
C ASP A 418 -11.68 10.22 32.52
N ALA A 419 -10.77 10.30 31.56
CA ALA A 419 -9.75 9.30 31.32
C ALA A 419 -8.54 9.39 32.28
N THR A 420 -8.46 10.46 33.07
CA THR A 420 -7.34 10.67 33.99
C THR A 420 -7.65 10.05 35.34
N SER A 421 -6.72 9.26 35.88
CA SER A 421 -6.87 8.74 37.23
C SER A 421 -6.85 9.88 38.26
N PRO A 422 -7.65 9.81 39.32
CA PRO A 422 -7.68 10.85 40.35
C PRO A 422 -6.32 11.09 41.02
N GLU A 423 -5.49 10.05 41.11
CA GLU A 423 -4.15 10.13 41.71
C GLU A 423 -3.18 10.92 40.86
N ASP A 424 -3.37 10.87 39.54
CA ASP A 424 -2.48 11.50 38.56
C ASP A 424 -2.95 12.90 38.12
N ALA A 425 -4.23 13.24 38.32
CA ALA A 425 -4.85 14.46 37.81
C ALA A 425 -4.08 15.72 38.16
N GLY A 426 -3.66 15.89 39.44
CA GLY A 426 -2.89 17.05 39.88
C GLY A 426 -1.44 17.08 39.39
N ARG A 427 -0.85 15.92 39.12
CA ARG A 427 0.58 15.76 38.78
C ARG A 427 0.81 15.97 37.26
N ILE A 428 -0.17 15.61 36.44
CA ILE A 428 -0.04 15.67 34.97
C ILE A 428 -0.91 16.74 34.30
N GLU A 429 -1.63 17.57 35.07
CA GLU A 429 -2.57 18.57 34.55
C GLU A 429 -1.94 19.52 33.51
N ALA A 430 -0.71 19.97 33.75
CA ALA A 430 0.03 20.81 32.81
C ALA A 430 0.30 20.09 31.49
N HIS A 431 0.62 18.79 31.54
CA HIS A 431 0.85 17.94 30.36
C HIS A 431 -0.45 17.67 29.60
N LEU A 432 -1.58 17.51 30.30
CA LEU A 432 -2.90 17.33 29.70
C LEU A 432 -3.41 18.62 29.03
N THR A 433 -3.13 19.77 29.61
CA THR A 433 -3.46 21.07 28.98
C THR A 433 -2.77 21.19 27.63
N THR A 434 -1.47 20.86 27.56
CA THR A 434 -0.73 20.87 26.29
C THR A 434 -1.29 19.86 25.29
N LEU A 435 -1.71 18.67 25.73
CA LEU A 435 -2.34 17.65 24.88
C LEU A 435 -3.68 18.15 24.32
N LYS A 436 -4.54 18.75 25.15
CA LYS A 436 -5.84 19.34 24.75
C LYS A 436 -5.65 20.44 23.70
N LEU A 437 -4.66 21.30 23.89
CA LEU A 437 -4.33 22.37 22.93
C LEU A 437 -3.87 21.80 21.58
N ARG A 438 -3.00 20.77 21.60
CA ARG A 438 -2.55 20.09 20.36
C ARG A 438 -3.70 19.37 19.66
N LEU A 439 -4.56 18.67 20.39
CA LEU A 439 -5.74 18.02 19.82
C LEU A 439 -6.62 19.04 19.10
N ARG A 440 -6.93 20.17 19.77
CA ARG A 440 -7.74 21.23 19.16
C ARG A 440 -7.07 21.84 17.93
N ALA A 441 -5.79 22.17 18.03
CA ALA A 441 -5.04 22.72 16.91
C ALA A 441 -5.01 21.76 15.71
N ARG A 442 -4.85 20.45 15.93
CA ARG A 442 -4.86 19.45 14.87
C ARG A 442 -6.26 19.26 14.24
N LEU A 443 -7.32 19.27 15.05
CA LEU A 443 -8.70 19.17 14.55
C LEU A 443 -9.15 20.40 13.77
N ASP A 444 -8.62 21.57 14.10
CA ASP A 444 -8.92 22.85 13.43
C ASP A 444 -8.03 23.10 12.20
N ASP A 445 -6.90 22.38 12.06
CA ASP A 445 -5.99 22.51 10.92
C ASP A 445 -6.68 22.06 9.61
N PRO A 446 -6.78 22.93 8.59
CA PRO A 446 -7.46 22.60 7.32
C PRO A 446 -6.94 21.34 6.64
N ARG A 447 -5.63 21.04 6.73
CA ARG A 447 -4.99 19.88 6.12
C ARG A 447 -5.53 18.57 6.72
N TRP A 448 -5.64 18.52 8.06
CA TRP A 448 -6.17 17.36 8.76
C TRP A 448 -7.69 17.30 8.70
N ARG A 449 -8.35 18.46 8.72
CA ARG A 449 -9.80 18.53 8.62
C ARG A 449 -10.34 18.07 7.28
N SER A 450 -9.64 18.37 6.19
CA SER A 450 -10.01 17.84 4.86
C SER A 450 -9.77 16.35 4.75
N PHE A 451 -8.67 15.85 5.34
CA PHE A 451 -8.33 14.44 5.34
C PHE A 451 -9.29 13.61 6.21
N PHE A 452 -9.59 14.05 7.44
CA PHE A 452 -10.55 13.39 8.31
C PHE A 452 -12.00 13.78 7.98
N ASN A 453 -12.37 13.64 6.72
CA ASN A 453 -13.75 13.88 6.29
C ASN A 453 -14.60 12.61 6.50
N TYR A 454 -15.79 12.81 7.10
CA TYR A 454 -16.74 11.71 7.36
C TYR A 454 -17.72 11.48 6.20
N GLU A 455 -17.65 12.28 5.15
CA GLU A 455 -18.55 12.21 4.01
C GLU A 455 -17.79 11.81 2.75
N GLN A 456 -18.28 10.80 2.07
CA GLN A 456 -17.81 10.36 0.76
C GLN A 456 -18.99 10.42 -0.20
N ASP A 457 -18.84 11.17 -1.30
CA ASP A 457 -19.88 11.39 -2.32
C ASP A 457 -21.25 11.78 -1.75
N GLY A 458 -21.25 12.60 -0.69
CA GLY A 458 -22.48 13.00 0.02
C GLY A 458 -23.03 11.93 0.97
N THR A 459 -22.39 10.77 1.06
CA THR A 459 -22.77 9.69 1.99
C THR A 459 -21.89 9.76 3.23
N LYS A 460 -22.53 9.83 4.39
CA LYS A 460 -21.84 9.86 5.67
C LYS A 460 -21.30 8.49 6.03
N ILE A 461 -19.98 8.38 6.24
CA ILE A 461 -19.35 7.12 6.67
C ILE A 461 -19.48 6.99 8.18
N GLU A 462 -20.40 6.16 8.63
CA GLU A 462 -20.69 5.91 10.05
C GLU A 462 -20.21 4.55 10.54
N SER A 463 -19.73 3.67 9.65
CA SER A 463 -19.27 2.34 10.02
C SER A 463 -18.12 1.86 9.11
N LEU A 464 -17.34 0.89 9.61
CA LEU A 464 -16.34 0.18 8.81
C LEU A 464 -17.00 -0.50 7.60
N GLU A 465 -18.22 -1.04 7.78
CA GLU A 465 -18.95 -1.68 6.69
C GLU A 465 -19.26 -0.68 5.56
N SER A 466 -19.78 0.51 5.88
CA SER A 466 -20.06 1.54 4.86
C SER A 466 -18.80 1.97 4.13
N TRP A 467 -17.66 2.07 4.82
CA TRP A 467 -16.38 2.39 4.21
C TRP A 467 -15.88 1.28 3.28
N LEU A 468 -15.94 0.01 3.71
CA LEU A 468 -15.56 -1.12 2.86
C LEU A 468 -16.49 -1.26 1.64
N ARG A 469 -17.80 -1.03 1.81
CA ARG A 469 -18.77 -1.03 0.71
C ARG A 469 -18.56 0.09 -0.31
N SER A 470 -17.96 1.21 0.09
CA SER A 470 -17.62 2.30 -0.84
C SER A 470 -16.58 1.87 -1.89
N PHE A 471 -15.79 0.84 -1.60
CA PHE A 471 -14.90 0.19 -2.57
C PHE A 471 -15.59 -0.93 -3.39
N GLY A 472 -16.91 -1.05 -3.30
CA GLY A 472 -17.66 -2.11 -3.98
C GLY A 472 -17.52 -3.50 -3.37
N LEU A 473 -16.86 -3.62 -2.21
CA LEU A 473 -16.70 -4.90 -1.53
C LEU A 473 -18.07 -5.46 -1.10
N GLY A 474 -18.32 -6.72 -1.44
CA GLY A 474 -19.58 -7.40 -1.13
C GLY A 474 -20.71 -7.15 -2.14
N ALA A 475 -20.50 -6.43 -3.23
CA ALA A 475 -21.44 -6.30 -4.34
C ALA A 475 -21.17 -7.38 -5.40
N LYS A 476 -22.24 -7.94 -6.00
CA LYS A 476 -22.12 -8.95 -7.08
C LYS A 476 -21.53 -8.37 -8.39
N SER A 477 -21.66 -7.06 -8.59
CA SER A 477 -21.17 -6.30 -9.74
C SER A 477 -20.48 -5.04 -9.23
N GLY A 478 -19.45 -5.21 -8.39
CA GLY A 478 -18.67 -4.11 -7.85
C GLY A 478 -17.45 -3.78 -8.71
N PRO A 479 -16.82 -2.64 -8.46
CA PRO A 479 -15.58 -2.27 -9.10
C PRO A 479 -14.45 -3.23 -8.71
N ARG A 480 -13.58 -3.46 -9.68
CA ARG A 480 -12.44 -4.39 -9.56
C ARG A 480 -11.15 -3.70 -9.16
N VAL A 481 -11.05 -2.41 -9.46
CA VAL A 481 -9.91 -1.57 -9.10
C VAL A 481 -10.41 -0.32 -8.41
N SER A 482 -9.87 -0.04 -7.25
CA SER A 482 -10.11 1.20 -6.50
C SER A 482 -8.85 2.05 -6.56
N VAL A 483 -8.88 3.14 -7.30
CA VAL A 483 -7.81 4.14 -7.32
C VAL A 483 -8.08 5.13 -6.19
N ILE A 484 -7.18 5.19 -5.24
CA ILE A 484 -7.25 6.09 -4.09
C ILE A 484 -6.28 7.24 -4.38
N ASP A 485 -6.82 8.36 -4.83
CA ASP A 485 -6.04 9.55 -5.13
C ASP A 485 -5.59 10.25 -3.85
N LEU A 486 -4.29 10.24 -3.61
CA LEU A 486 -3.62 10.86 -2.47
C LEU A 486 -2.78 12.07 -2.87
N SER A 487 -2.84 12.50 -4.13
CA SER A 487 -1.97 13.54 -4.71
C SER A 487 -2.12 14.90 -4.05
N MET A 488 -3.30 15.19 -3.49
CA MET A 488 -3.58 16.46 -2.81
C MET A 488 -3.17 16.45 -1.32
N LEU A 489 -2.70 15.32 -0.78
CA LEU A 489 -2.31 15.23 0.62
C LEU A 489 -0.92 15.83 0.84
N SER A 490 -0.77 16.58 1.92
CA SER A 490 0.54 17.09 2.33
C SER A 490 1.46 15.96 2.79
N HIS A 491 2.78 16.18 2.72
CA HIS A 491 3.78 15.20 3.19
C HIS A 491 3.58 14.75 4.64
N GLU A 492 3.02 15.60 5.49
CA GLU A 492 2.72 15.29 6.88
C GLU A 492 1.53 14.32 7.02
N VAL A 493 0.53 14.44 6.16
CA VAL A 493 -0.71 13.64 6.19
C VAL A 493 -0.54 12.30 5.47
N LEU A 494 0.20 12.27 4.38
CA LEU A 494 0.36 11.11 3.51
C LEU A 494 0.77 9.81 4.23
N PRO A 495 1.78 9.78 5.14
CA PRO A 495 2.14 8.55 5.85
C PRO A 495 1.00 8.02 6.71
N TYR A 496 0.22 8.88 7.36
CA TYR A 496 -0.94 8.46 8.16
C TYR A 496 -2.04 7.88 7.27
N ALA A 497 -2.33 8.52 6.14
CA ALA A 497 -3.32 8.02 5.19
C ALA A 497 -2.96 6.61 4.72
N CYS A 498 -1.74 6.43 4.24
CA CYS A 498 -1.24 5.13 3.77
C CYS A 498 -1.25 4.08 4.89
N THR A 499 -0.83 4.46 6.11
CA THR A 499 -0.85 3.58 7.28
C THR A 499 -2.24 3.06 7.57
N ILE A 500 -3.21 3.98 7.72
CA ILE A 500 -4.58 3.63 8.11
C ILE A 500 -5.22 2.74 7.05
N ILE A 501 -5.08 3.08 5.75
CA ILE A 501 -5.64 2.28 4.66
C ILE A 501 -5.03 0.87 4.68
N GLY A 502 -3.70 0.78 4.67
CA GLY A 502 -3.00 -0.52 4.65
C GLY A 502 -3.37 -1.39 5.84
N ARG A 503 -3.36 -0.82 7.06
CA ARG A 503 -3.70 -1.53 8.29
C ARG A 503 -5.15 -1.98 8.31
N VAL A 504 -6.11 -1.11 8.01
CA VAL A 504 -7.54 -1.46 8.06
C VAL A 504 -7.87 -2.55 7.04
N LEU A 505 -7.29 -2.49 5.83
CA LEU A 505 -7.45 -3.54 4.84
C LEU A 505 -6.85 -4.87 5.31
N LEU A 506 -5.65 -4.86 5.92
CA LEU A 506 -5.05 -6.08 6.48
C LEU A 506 -5.91 -6.67 7.62
N GLU A 507 -6.33 -5.84 8.58
CA GLU A 507 -7.18 -6.25 9.70
C GLU A 507 -8.53 -6.83 9.22
N ALA A 508 -9.10 -6.24 8.17
CA ALA A 508 -10.32 -6.78 7.56
C ALA A 508 -10.10 -8.21 7.04
N ARG A 509 -8.93 -8.50 6.45
CA ARG A 509 -8.55 -9.84 5.99
C ARG A 509 -8.23 -10.81 7.13
N GLU A 510 -7.55 -10.33 8.17
CA GLU A 510 -7.20 -11.12 9.36
C GLU A 510 -8.44 -11.63 10.09
N ASN A 511 -9.49 -10.82 10.16
CA ASN A 511 -10.75 -11.16 10.81
C ASN A 511 -11.60 -12.19 10.05
N LEU A 512 -11.22 -12.58 8.83
CA LEU A 512 -11.91 -13.65 8.13
C LEU A 512 -11.59 -15.02 8.72
N ARG A 513 -12.59 -15.92 8.70
CA ARG A 513 -12.39 -17.32 9.08
C ARG A 513 -11.35 -17.98 8.17
N ALA A 514 -10.59 -18.93 8.67
CA ALA A 514 -9.51 -19.60 7.92
C ALA A 514 -9.97 -20.13 6.54
N THR A 515 -11.19 -20.66 6.44
CA THR A 515 -11.79 -21.15 5.19
C THR A 515 -12.14 -20.06 4.17
N GLN A 516 -12.22 -18.80 4.61
CA GLN A 516 -12.57 -17.64 3.78
C GLN A 516 -11.36 -16.80 3.38
N ARG A 517 -10.23 -16.93 4.10
CA ARG A 517 -9.02 -16.11 3.88
C ARG A 517 -8.46 -16.18 2.47
N TYR A 518 -8.57 -17.32 1.81
CA TYR A 518 -8.05 -17.53 0.45
C TYR A 518 -9.08 -17.28 -0.65
N LYS A 519 -10.33 -16.99 -0.28
CA LYS A 519 -11.36 -16.56 -1.23
C LYS A 519 -11.26 -15.05 -1.45
N HIS A 520 -11.44 -14.61 -2.68
CA HIS A 520 -11.40 -13.19 -3.07
C HIS A 520 -10.11 -12.50 -2.59
N PRO A 521 -8.91 -12.91 -3.05
CA PRO A 521 -7.65 -12.29 -2.63
C PRO A 521 -7.61 -10.81 -3.03
N TRP A 522 -6.93 -10.00 -2.21
CA TRP A 522 -6.75 -8.57 -2.45
C TRP A 522 -5.31 -8.26 -2.82
N VAL A 523 -5.13 -7.22 -3.64
CA VAL A 523 -3.82 -6.67 -4.02
C VAL A 523 -3.80 -5.18 -3.68
N LEU A 524 -2.77 -4.74 -2.98
CA LEU A 524 -2.53 -3.34 -2.70
C LEU A 524 -1.31 -2.87 -3.47
N VAL A 525 -1.49 -1.85 -4.32
CA VAL A 525 -0.43 -1.21 -5.09
C VAL A 525 0.05 0.03 -4.34
N LEU A 526 1.33 0.06 -4.03
CA LEU A 526 2.01 1.17 -3.40
C LEU A 526 2.77 1.95 -4.46
N GLU A 527 2.20 3.07 -4.94
CA GLU A 527 2.91 3.97 -5.87
C GLU A 527 3.83 4.89 -5.09
N GLU A 528 5.03 5.12 -5.65
CA GLU A 528 6.12 5.91 -5.03
C GLU A 528 6.35 5.56 -3.55
N ALA A 529 6.43 4.25 -3.27
CA ALA A 529 6.50 3.70 -1.92
C ALA A 529 7.62 4.30 -1.05
N HIS A 530 8.67 4.86 -1.68
CA HIS A 530 9.75 5.56 -1.00
C HIS A 530 9.29 6.83 -0.24
N ASN A 531 8.08 7.34 -0.48
CA ASN A 531 7.55 8.48 0.25
C ASN A 531 7.04 8.12 1.64
N TYR A 532 6.61 6.86 1.86
CA TYR A 532 5.94 6.46 3.10
C TYR A 532 6.33 5.07 3.63
N ALA A 533 7.15 4.30 2.91
CA ALA A 533 7.66 2.99 3.33
C ALA A 533 9.21 2.97 3.37
N ARG A 534 9.80 4.02 3.95
CA ARG A 534 11.26 4.27 3.98
C ARG A 534 12.03 3.29 4.88
N PRO A 535 13.35 3.14 4.71
CA PRO A 535 14.20 2.47 5.68
C PRO A 535 14.16 3.20 7.04
N PRO A 536 14.40 2.49 8.16
CA PRO A 536 14.47 3.13 9.47
C PRO A 536 15.62 4.16 9.53
N ARG A 537 15.34 5.35 10.09
CA ARG A 537 16.30 6.42 10.32
C ARG A 537 16.25 6.87 11.77
N SER A 538 17.36 7.39 12.29
CA SER A 538 17.45 7.88 13.69
C SER A 538 16.58 9.11 13.95
N ASP A 539 16.30 9.89 12.93
CA ASP A 539 15.48 11.11 12.93
C ASP A 539 14.09 10.91 12.30
N GLU A 540 13.65 9.65 12.20
CA GLU A 540 12.38 9.31 11.57
C GLU A 540 11.18 9.84 12.37
N GLU A 541 10.27 10.54 11.70
CA GLU A 541 9.02 10.96 12.29
C GLU A 541 8.15 9.74 12.66
N ARG A 542 7.42 9.82 13.79
CA ARG A 542 6.57 8.71 14.27
C ARG A 542 5.56 8.23 13.23
N GLY A 543 5.01 9.13 12.41
CA GLY A 543 4.10 8.78 11.33
C GLY A 543 4.75 7.94 10.24
N GLN A 544 6.00 8.24 9.89
CA GLN A 544 6.79 7.46 8.93
C GLN A 544 7.10 6.07 9.48
N THR A 545 7.47 5.97 10.77
CA THR A 545 7.71 4.69 11.44
C THR A 545 6.46 3.80 11.40
N LEU A 546 5.28 4.34 11.72
CA LEU A 546 4.03 3.59 11.68
C LEU A 546 3.70 3.09 10.27
N SER A 547 3.87 3.97 9.26
CA SER A 547 3.64 3.62 7.87
C SER A 547 4.55 2.47 7.42
N ARG A 548 5.84 2.58 7.69
CA ARG A 548 6.80 1.52 7.39
C ARG A 548 6.41 0.19 8.04
N LEU A 549 6.11 0.19 9.35
CA LEU A 549 5.76 -1.02 10.09
C LEU A 549 4.48 -1.67 9.56
N ALA A 550 3.48 -0.87 9.17
CA ALA A 550 2.24 -1.39 8.58
C ALA A 550 2.52 -2.16 7.27
N PHE A 551 3.30 -1.57 6.36
CA PHE A 551 3.60 -2.23 5.08
C PHE A 551 4.59 -3.39 5.23
N GLU A 552 5.56 -3.31 6.15
CA GLU A 552 6.41 -4.46 6.49
C GLU A 552 5.58 -5.64 7.00
N ARG A 553 4.56 -5.39 7.82
CA ARG A 553 3.64 -6.43 8.31
C ARG A 553 2.85 -7.03 7.15
N ILE A 554 2.29 -6.21 6.25
CA ILE A 554 1.58 -6.71 5.08
C ILE A 554 2.50 -7.56 4.20
N ALA A 555 3.74 -7.11 3.94
CA ALA A 555 4.70 -7.86 3.14
C ALA A 555 5.05 -9.24 3.75
N LYS A 556 5.22 -9.31 5.08
CA LYS A 556 5.57 -10.55 5.81
C LYS A 556 4.39 -11.51 5.95
N GLU A 557 3.20 -10.99 6.25
CA GLU A 557 2.07 -11.78 6.73
C GLU A 557 0.89 -11.82 5.78
N GLY A 558 0.73 -10.80 4.92
CA GLY A 558 -0.46 -10.62 4.08
C GLY A 558 -0.81 -11.85 3.24
N ARG A 559 0.20 -12.58 2.73
CA ARG A 559 -0.02 -13.82 1.98
C ARG A 559 -0.86 -14.86 2.73
N LYS A 560 -0.72 -14.94 4.07
CA LYS A 560 -1.48 -15.88 4.91
C LYS A 560 -2.97 -15.53 4.97
N PHE A 561 -3.30 -14.29 4.64
CA PHE A 561 -4.65 -13.73 4.69
C PHE A 561 -5.22 -13.44 3.28
N GLY A 562 -4.53 -13.89 2.21
CA GLY A 562 -4.92 -13.59 0.84
C GLY A 562 -4.79 -12.11 0.49
N PHE A 563 -3.76 -11.44 1.00
CA PHE A 563 -3.47 -10.04 0.75
C PHE A 563 -2.02 -9.89 0.27
N SER A 564 -1.82 -9.28 -0.90
CA SER A 564 -0.51 -9.13 -1.54
C SER A 564 -0.20 -7.67 -1.83
N LEU A 565 1.08 -7.37 -2.07
CA LEU A 565 1.58 -6.04 -2.40
C LEU A 565 2.16 -5.99 -3.81
N ILE A 566 1.93 -4.88 -4.51
CA ILE A 566 2.75 -4.43 -5.64
C ILE A 566 3.41 -3.13 -5.20
N VAL A 567 4.73 -3.09 -5.18
CA VAL A 567 5.50 -1.94 -4.70
C VAL A 567 6.19 -1.27 -5.88
N ALA A 568 5.75 -0.07 -6.23
CA ALA A 568 6.33 0.73 -7.30
C ALA A 568 7.17 1.88 -6.73
N SER A 569 8.41 2.06 -7.22
CA SER A 569 9.28 3.15 -6.75
C SER A 569 10.37 3.49 -7.76
N GLN A 570 10.75 4.77 -7.76
CA GLN A 570 11.92 5.27 -8.51
C GLN A 570 13.23 5.02 -7.74
N ARG A 571 13.16 4.82 -6.42
CA ARG A 571 14.32 4.73 -5.52
C ARG A 571 14.24 3.47 -4.66
N PRO A 572 14.65 2.32 -5.20
CA PRO A 572 14.61 1.07 -4.45
C PRO A 572 15.48 1.08 -3.19
N SER A 573 16.55 1.87 -3.15
CA SER A 573 17.40 2.05 -1.96
C SER A 573 16.68 2.78 -0.81
N GLU A 574 15.65 3.58 -1.13
CA GLU A 574 14.84 4.32 -0.17
C GLU A 574 13.56 3.58 0.25
N ILE A 575 13.41 2.30 -0.09
CA ILE A 575 12.33 1.43 0.42
C ILE A 575 12.87 0.56 1.56
N SER A 576 12.03 0.26 2.55
CA SER A 576 12.40 -0.67 3.62
C SER A 576 12.98 -1.97 3.06
N PRO A 577 14.21 -2.36 3.48
CA PRO A 577 14.83 -3.62 3.06
C PRO A 577 13.97 -4.83 3.40
N THR A 578 13.18 -4.74 4.47
CA THR A 578 12.23 -5.78 4.85
C THR A 578 11.17 -6.00 3.77
N ILE A 579 10.57 -4.95 3.23
CA ILE A 579 9.55 -5.05 2.19
C ILE A 579 10.15 -5.67 0.92
N ILE A 580 11.28 -5.13 0.46
CA ILE A 580 11.94 -5.62 -0.77
C ILE A 580 12.38 -7.08 -0.64
N SER A 581 12.88 -7.50 0.53
CA SER A 581 13.30 -8.90 0.74
C SER A 581 12.14 -9.90 0.75
N GLN A 582 10.90 -9.45 0.99
CA GLN A 582 9.70 -10.27 0.89
C GLN A 582 9.13 -10.34 -0.53
N CYS A 583 9.61 -9.50 -1.46
CA CYS A 583 9.19 -9.57 -2.86
C CYS A 583 9.70 -10.86 -3.51
N ALA A 584 8.79 -11.61 -4.09
CA ALA A 584 9.10 -12.84 -4.81
C ALA A 584 9.30 -12.61 -6.31
N ASN A 585 8.78 -11.50 -6.82
CA ASN A 585 8.84 -11.11 -8.22
C ASN A 585 9.35 -9.68 -8.35
N PHE A 586 10.09 -9.42 -9.43
CA PHE A 586 10.73 -8.15 -9.68
C PHE A 586 10.61 -7.77 -11.16
N VAL A 587 10.34 -6.48 -11.37
CA VAL A 587 10.38 -5.80 -12.67
C VAL A 587 11.30 -4.60 -12.52
N SER A 588 12.48 -4.66 -13.09
CA SER A 588 13.47 -3.57 -13.04
C SER A 588 13.52 -2.85 -14.37
N HIS A 589 12.95 -1.68 -14.46
CA HIS A 589 13.18 -0.73 -15.54
C HIS A 589 14.55 -0.08 -15.41
N ARG A 590 14.86 0.87 -16.28
CA ARG A 590 16.13 1.59 -16.26
C ARG A 590 16.37 2.24 -14.89
N LEU A 591 17.54 1.95 -14.31
CA LEU A 591 18.11 2.58 -13.12
C LEU A 591 19.42 3.25 -13.48
N GLN A 592 19.65 4.45 -12.95
CA GLN A 592 20.85 5.25 -13.26
C GLN A 592 21.68 5.55 -12.01
N ASN A 593 21.04 5.60 -10.82
CA ASN A 593 21.74 5.88 -9.58
C ASN A 593 22.55 4.63 -9.15
N PRO A 594 23.87 4.74 -8.93
CA PRO A 594 24.71 3.63 -8.48
C PRO A 594 24.24 2.99 -7.17
N GLU A 595 23.77 3.80 -6.21
CA GLU A 595 23.29 3.30 -4.91
C GLU A 595 22.05 2.39 -5.07
N ASP A 596 21.13 2.78 -5.95
CA ASP A 596 19.95 1.98 -6.27
C ASP A 596 20.33 0.66 -6.96
N ILE A 597 21.26 0.71 -7.88
CA ILE A 597 21.77 -0.46 -8.62
C ILE A 597 22.46 -1.43 -7.64
N ASP A 598 23.33 -0.92 -6.78
CA ASP A 598 24.09 -1.76 -5.82
C ASP A 598 23.17 -2.33 -4.74
N HIS A 599 22.18 -1.55 -4.27
CA HIS A 599 21.16 -2.05 -3.36
C HIS A 599 20.38 -3.21 -4.01
N PHE A 600 19.97 -3.02 -5.25
CA PHE A 600 19.20 -4.01 -6.00
C PHE A 600 20.03 -5.26 -6.32
N ARG A 601 21.33 -5.14 -6.65
CA ARG A 601 22.26 -6.26 -6.84
C ARG A 601 22.40 -7.17 -5.63
N ARG A 602 22.28 -6.64 -4.41
CA ARG A 602 22.40 -7.45 -3.17
C ARG A 602 21.23 -8.36 -2.95
N ILE A 603 20.05 -7.96 -3.43
CA ILE A 603 18.78 -8.65 -3.19
C ILE A 603 18.50 -9.72 -4.25
N ILE A 604 19.07 -9.56 -5.44
CA ILE A 604 18.78 -10.37 -6.61
C ILE A 604 19.51 -11.71 -6.59
N PRO A 605 18.86 -12.80 -7.05
CA PRO A 605 19.52 -14.09 -7.27
C PRO A 605 20.78 -13.96 -8.16
N MET A 606 21.82 -14.73 -7.84
CA MET A 606 23.12 -14.64 -8.56
C MET A 606 22.98 -14.82 -10.07
N GLN A 607 21.98 -15.60 -10.52
CA GLN A 607 21.72 -15.85 -11.94
C GLN A 607 21.27 -14.60 -12.71
N ALA A 608 20.57 -13.66 -12.04
CA ALA A 608 20.06 -12.43 -12.64
C ALA A 608 21.03 -11.23 -12.55
N ARG A 609 22.09 -11.33 -11.74
CA ARG A 609 23.00 -10.19 -11.47
C ARG A 609 23.63 -9.59 -12.71
N ARG A 610 24.03 -10.41 -13.68
CA ARG A 610 24.65 -9.92 -14.92
C ARG A 610 23.68 -9.26 -15.88
N LEU A 611 22.42 -9.69 -15.88
CA LEU A 611 21.37 -8.99 -16.63
C LEU A 611 21.15 -7.58 -16.09
N LEU A 612 21.36 -7.39 -14.78
CA LEU A 612 21.27 -6.06 -14.18
C LEU A 612 22.38 -5.09 -14.60
N ASP A 613 23.52 -5.57 -15.06
CA ASP A 613 24.54 -4.68 -15.62
C ASP A 613 24.00 -3.91 -16.83
N GLN A 614 22.92 -4.40 -17.46
CA GLN A 614 22.24 -3.75 -18.58
C GLN A 614 21.10 -2.82 -18.15
N VAL A 615 20.78 -2.75 -16.85
CA VAL A 615 19.66 -1.92 -16.37
C VAL A 615 19.82 -0.44 -16.73
N THR A 616 21.06 0.04 -16.86
CA THR A 616 21.37 1.43 -17.20
C THR A 616 21.05 1.80 -18.66
N ILE A 617 21.02 0.81 -19.55
CA ILE A 617 20.85 1.01 -21.01
C ILE A 617 19.45 0.59 -21.51
N LEU A 618 18.53 0.23 -20.63
CA LEU A 618 17.17 -0.12 -21.03
C LEU A 618 16.44 1.06 -21.65
N ALA A 619 15.72 0.80 -22.72
CA ALA A 619 14.83 1.78 -23.34
C ALA A 619 13.56 1.99 -22.47
N SER A 620 12.83 3.06 -22.75
CA SER A 620 11.52 3.27 -22.11
C SER A 620 10.56 2.11 -22.45
N GLY A 621 9.85 1.59 -21.44
CA GLY A 621 8.97 0.42 -21.56
C GLY A 621 9.70 -0.92 -21.52
N GLU A 622 11.03 -0.95 -21.57
CA GLU A 622 11.80 -2.19 -21.33
C GLU A 622 12.08 -2.38 -19.84
N ALA A 623 12.07 -3.63 -19.42
CA ALA A 623 12.49 -4.01 -18.07
C ALA A 623 13.11 -5.40 -18.04
N ILE A 624 13.86 -5.69 -16.98
CA ILE A 624 14.31 -7.03 -16.63
C ILE A 624 13.34 -7.62 -15.63
N VAL A 625 12.72 -8.74 -15.96
CA VAL A 625 11.79 -9.48 -15.10
C VAL A 625 12.44 -10.72 -14.55
N PHE A 626 12.21 -11.03 -13.28
CA PHE A 626 12.66 -12.26 -12.63
C PHE A 626 11.83 -12.55 -11.37
N GLY A 627 11.86 -13.78 -10.91
CA GLY A 627 11.14 -14.23 -9.72
C GLY A 627 10.33 -15.48 -9.96
N SER A 628 9.47 -15.83 -9.00
CA SER A 628 8.71 -17.09 -9.01
C SER A 628 7.64 -17.18 -10.12
N ALA A 629 7.19 -16.04 -10.64
CA ALA A 629 6.23 -15.99 -11.74
C ALA A 629 6.85 -16.24 -13.11
N PHE A 630 8.18 -16.30 -13.21
CA PHE A 630 8.93 -16.45 -14.46
C PHE A 630 9.88 -17.63 -14.39
N HIS A 631 10.07 -18.32 -15.51
CA HIS A 631 11.05 -19.42 -15.55
C HIS A 631 12.48 -18.92 -15.46
N VAL A 632 12.79 -17.86 -16.19
CA VAL A 632 14.15 -17.32 -16.29
C VAL A 632 14.13 -15.79 -16.22
N PRO A 633 15.18 -15.17 -15.67
CA PRO A 633 15.37 -13.72 -15.80
C PRO A 633 15.39 -13.33 -17.27
N THR A 634 14.56 -12.36 -17.66
CA THR A 634 14.37 -11.99 -19.07
C THR A 634 14.26 -10.48 -19.22
N ARG A 635 14.89 -9.93 -20.28
CA ARG A 635 14.66 -8.55 -20.71
C ARG A 635 13.40 -8.51 -21.59
N VAL A 636 12.42 -7.74 -21.19
CA VAL A 636 11.06 -7.68 -21.77
C VAL A 636 10.75 -6.26 -22.19
N LEU A 637 10.20 -6.11 -23.37
CA LEU A 637 9.47 -4.90 -23.77
C LEU A 637 8.00 -5.13 -23.42
N PHE A 638 7.50 -4.38 -22.44
CA PHE A 638 6.12 -4.45 -22.01
C PHE A 638 5.16 -3.91 -23.07
N ASP A 639 3.98 -4.50 -23.18
CA ASP A 639 2.92 -3.93 -24.00
C ASP A 639 2.35 -2.70 -23.31
N ALA A 640 2.06 -1.66 -24.09
CA ALA A 640 1.45 -0.45 -23.57
C ALA A 640 0.02 -0.72 -23.05
N PRO A 641 -0.36 -0.16 -21.89
CA PRO A 641 -1.75 -0.21 -21.44
C PRO A 641 -2.65 0.64 -22.34
N ALA A 642 -3.93 0.27 -22.42
CA ALA A 642 -4.92 1.02 -23.17
C ALA A 642 -6.26 1.06 -22.38
N PRO A 643 -6.63 2.22 -21.81
CA PRO A 643 -5.94 3.51 -21.80
C PRO A 643 -4.67 3.51 -20.94
N GLY A 644 -3.73 4.41 -21.23
CA GLY A 644 -2.51 4.61 -20.42
C GLY A 644 -2.75 5.47 -19.18
N PRO A 645 -1.84 5.42 -18.19
CA PRO A 645 -1.85 6.36 -17.07
C PRO A 645 -1.48 7.77 -17.53
N TYR A 646 -1.92 8.77 -16.78
CA TYR A 646 -1.58 10.17 -17.04
C TYR A 646 -0.17 10.50 -16.48
N SER A 647 0.83 9.86 -17.08
CA SER A 647 2.24 10.02 -16.70
C SER A 647 3.01 10.57 -17.91
N GLN A 648 2.74 11.84 -18.26
CA GLN A 648 3.39 12.52 -19.36
C GLN A 648 4.41 13.54 -18.85
N THR A 649 5.57 13.57 -19.47
CA THR A 649 6.50 14.69 -19.30
C THR A 649 5.99 15.86 -20.12
N ALA A 650 5.86 17.03 -19.51
CA ALA A 650 5.47 18.25 -20.22
C ALA A 650 6.35 18.42 -21.47
N ALA A 651 5.72 18.83 -22.56
CA ALA A 651 6.40 19.20 -23.82
C ALA A 651 6.52 20.72 -23.93
N PRO A 652 7.52 21.36 -23.25
CA PRO A 652 7.59 22.82 -23.13
C PRO A 652 7.56 23.52 -24.48
N PHE A 653 8.21 22.93 -25.50
CA PHE A 653 8.23 23.50 -26.84
C PHE A 653 6.83 23.62 -27.46
N HIS A 654 5.93 22.65 -27.19
CA HIS A 654 4.57 22.65 -27.67
C HIS A 654 3.68 23.50 -26.76
N GLU A 655 3.76 23.29 -25.45
CA GLU A 655 2.88 23.92 -24.47
C GLU A 655 3.09 25.45 -24.37
N TRP A 656 4.33 25.91 -24.51
CA TRP A 656 4.62 27.35 -24.50
C TRP A 656 4.18 28.08 -25.78
N GLN A 657 3.78 27.34 -26.81
CA GLN A 657 3.16 27.91 -28.03
C GLN A 657 1.64 27.94 -27.93
N SER A 658 1.06 27.34 -26.90
CA SER A 658 -0.39 27.36 -26.67
C SER A 658 -0.86 28.80 -26.43
N THR A 659 -2.00 29.14 -27.02
CA THR A 659 -2.69 30.41 -26.81
C THR A 659 -3.63 30.35 -25.60
N GLU A 660 -3.72 29.23 -24.92
CA GLU A 660 -4.54 29.07 -23.72
C GLU A 660 -3.98 29.89 -22.57
N THR A 661 -4.85 30.59 -21.87
CA THR A 661 -4.48 31.38 -20.69
C THR A 661 -4.28 30.45 -19.49
N PHE A 662 -3.23 30.72 -18.72
CA PHE A 662 -2.94 29.95 -17.52
C PHE A 662 -4.12 29.98 -16.52
N PRO A 663 -4.60 28.84 -15.99
CA PRO A 663 -5.82 28.75 -15.21
C PRO A 663 -5.62 29.18 -13.74
N ILE A 664 -5.34 30.44 -13.49
CA ILE A 664 -5.10 31.01 -12.14
C ILE A 664 -6.26 30.74 -11.20
N GLN A 665 -7.49 30.82 -11.71
CA GLN A 665 -8.69 30.63 -10.89
C GLN A 665 -8.84 29.24 -10.33
N SER A 666 -8.40 28.22 -11.08
CA SER A 666 -8.38 26.83 -10.62
C SER A 666 -7.43 26.66 -9.43
N ILE A 667 -6.27 27.34 -9.45
CA ILE A 667 -5.31 27.29 -8.35
C ILE A 667 -5.87 27.99 -7.10
N ILE A 668 -6.44 29.18 -7.28
CA ILE A 668 -7.03 29.96 -6.18
C ILE A 668 -8.19 29.18 -5.55
N GLY A 669 -9.05 28.57 -6.37
CA GLY A 669 -10.15 27.71 -5.92
C GLY A 669 -9.66 26.47 -5.16
N ALA A 670 -8.59 25.83 -5.62
CA ALA A 670 -7.99 24.68 -4.94
C ALA A 670 -7.42 25.02 -3.55
N TRP A 671 -6.98 26.28 -3.33
CA TRP A 671 -6.55 26.77 -2.02
C TRP A 671 -7.70 27.25 -1.14
N GLY A 672 -8.97 27.15 -1.60
CA GLY A 672 -10.14 27.62 -0.88
C GLY A 672 -10.24 29.14 -0.76
N LEU A 673 -9.48 29.89 -1.58
CA LEU A 673 -9.53 31.33 -1.65
C LEU A 673 -10.59 31.74 -2.66
N GLN A 674 -11.29 32.84 -2.39
CA GLN A 674 -12.19 33.43 -3.37
C GLN A 674 -11.37 34.14 -4.45
N ALA A 675 -11.63 33.83 -5.70
CA ALA A 675 -11.05 34.57 -6.80
C ALA A 675 -11.54 36.03 -6.72
N THR A 676 -10.62 36.95 -6.58
CA THR A 676 -10.92 38.36 -6.77
C THR A 676 -11.22 38.60 -8.26
N GLU A 677 -12.43 38.98 -8.60
CA GLU A 677 -12.74 39.39 -9.97
C GLU A 677 -11.75 40.47 -10.41
N PRO A 678 -11.17 40.35 -11.61
CA PRO A 678 -10.28 41.39 -12.13
C PRO A 678 -10.99 42.76 -12.07
N ALA A 679 -10.25 43.79 -11.70
CA ALA A 679 -10.79 45.13 -11.54
C ALA A 679 -11.48 45.69 -12.82
N GLU A 680 -11.10 45.16 -14.00
CA GLU A 680 -11.74 45.50 -15.28
C GLU A 680 -13.17 44.97 -15.39
N VAL A 681 -13.47 43.75 -14.89
CA VAL A 681 -14.81 43.14 -14.91
C VAL A 681 -15.73 43.86 -13.87
N GLN A 682 -15.17 44.31 -12.75
CA GLN A 682 -15.91 45.11 -11.78
C GLN A 682 -16.21 46.52 -12.32
N ALA A 683 -15.32 47.10 -13.10
CA ALA A 683 -15.52 48.37 -13.74
C ALA A 683 -16.60 48.31 -14.85
N GLU A 684 -16.67 47.24 -15.63
CA GLU A 684 -17.71 47.01 -16.63
C GLU A 684 -19.09 46.78 -16.01
N ARG A 685 -19.20 45.98 -14.93
CA ARG A 685 -20.48 45.80 -14.20
C ARG A 685 -20.95 47.10 -13.55
N THR A 686 -20.01 47.86 -12.98
CA THR A 686 -20.37 49.19 -12.36
C THR A 686 -20.77 50.22 -13.41
N SER A 687 -20.27 50.15 -14.65
CA SER A 687 -20.71 50.98 -15.76
C SER A 687 -22.07 50.56 -16.33
N GLN A 688 -22.33 49.24 -16.46
CA GLN A 688 -23.62 48.70 -16.89
C GLN A 688 -24.74 48.95 -15.88
N ASP A 689 -24.46 48.89 -14.56
CA ASP A 689 -25.44 49.24 -13.52
C ASP A 689 -25.72 50.75 -13.47
N ARG A 690 -24.77 51.61 -13.89
CA ARG A 690 -24.98 53.04 -13.99
C ARG A 690 -25.77 53.44 -15.26
N GLU A 691 -25.63 52.73 -16.36
CA GLU A 691 -26.44 52.93 -17.55
C GLU A 691 -27.86 52.38 -17.41
N GLY A 692 -28.07 51.29 -16.64
CA GLY A 692 -29.40 50.73 -16.36
C GLY A 692 -30.27 51.57 -15.42
N VAL A 693 -29.67 52.50 -14.64
CA VAL A 693 -30.40 53.40 -13.72
C VAL A 693 -30.80 54.73 -14.39
N GLN A 694 -30.21 55.09 -15.57
CA GLN A 694 -30.58 56.33 -16.28
C GLN A 694 -31.74 56.18 -17.27
N THR A 695 -32.20 54.93 -17.57
CA THR A 695 -33.30 54.72 -18.53
C THR A 695 -34.68 54.49 -17.88
N SER A 696 -34.84 54.63 -16.56
CA SER A 696 -36.14 54.44 -15.87
C SER A 696 -36.74 55.68 -15.24
N ALA A 697 -36.28 56.90 -15.61
CA ALA A 697 -36.75 58.16 -14.99
C ALA A 697 -37.57 59.05 -15.92
N ASP A 698 -37.92 58.65 -17.13
CA ASP A 698 -38.81 59.38 -18.02
C ASP A 698 -39.85 58.47 -18.65
N ASP A 699 -40.97 58.29 -17.96
CA ASP A 699 -42.28 58.00 -18.51
C ASP A 699 -43.32 57.95 -17.39
N ASN A 700 -43.87 59.08 -17.03
CA ASN A 700 -45.15 59.13 -16.36
C ASN A 700 -46.00 60.25 -17.00
N PRO A 701 -47.00 59.92 -17.81
CA PRO A 701 -48.10 60.84 -18.07
C PRO A 701 -49.36 60.30 -17.36
N PHE A 702 -49.84 61.17 -16.43
CA PHE A 702 -51.12 61.21 -15.70
C PHE A 702 -51.17 60.48 -14.38
#